data_5607011a3875f817cc87b16d71e347bd
#
_entry.id   5607011a3875f817cc87b16d71e347bd
#
_cell.length_a   1.000
_cell.length_b   1.000
_cell.length_c   1.000
_cell.angle_alpha   90.00
_cell.angle_beta   90.00
_cell.angle_gamma   90.00
#
_symmetry.space_group_name_H-M   'P 1'
#
loop_
_entity.id
_entity.type
_entity.pdbx_description
1 polymer ?
#
loop_
_entity_poly.entity_id
_entity_poly.type
_entity_poly.pdbx_seq_one_letter_code
_entity_poly.pdbx_strand_id
1 'polypeptide(L)'
;FASQWHLLNTGQGSGTSGEDANVTGAWDSATGNGVLISVVDDGVDHQHSDLSPNYLTSIDYDYCGNDGDPTPTSDDGHGTAAAGVAAAKGNDNNGVTGAALDADLIGLRLIACSNTDQDEADAIGHRRDIVAISSNSWGPSDNGRTLKGPEPLLQASLEDNVYLGRGGLGTITTLAGGNGRSNGDNSNYDGYANTRFTIGVAAIADSGYQSYYSEDGANILVAAHSNGGSQGITTTDIRGSGGYTSSDIYNNFGGTSSATPLTSGVIALMLDANSALTYRDVQHVLVHSARTNDALDTDWRINGAGHDFNHKYGHGALDAGLAVHIAANWTNVGPELNWTSGEKTISQTIPDNTANGLSDTVVVDAGLLVETVEVRFDADHTYRGDIEVKLTSPDGTISRLAEVHNDNNNNYNEWVFSSVLHWDESSDGTWTIEVNDNQNGGTGTWNHWEMLIHGAEEVIDTDNDGLPDEDEVNVHNTDPFDSDTDNDNLPDGFEIFNSSTNPTDDDTDDDLLLDGQEVLIFLTNPLQSDTDSDGLNDGTEVLVTNSNPLIYDVDEDADGWYWFQDCNDTNPLIKPMVTELLDGVDNNCVDGIDEGFAQLDSDNDRLSDWAEFHVQNTDWLDADSDDDGLEDGDEVQIYFSDPTAYDPDEDLDGYYWFQDCDDENPDRNPGLDEWLNGIDDDCDESIDEDFIGLDRDRDGLLDLDEFILYGTDWLDADTDDDGLQDGYEFFINTNPLFADLDNDGDGVRWFNDCDDNDSSITPYKAELRNGIDDNCNN
;
A
#
# COMPACT_ATOMS: atom_id res chain seq x y z
N PHE A 1 14.39 12.75 7.46
CA PHE A 1 13.12 12.50 6.76
C PHE A 1 11.94 13.34 7.30
N ALA A 2 11.90 13.70 8.57
CA ALA A 2 10.71 14.39 9.13
C ALA A 2 10.35 15.70 8.42
N SER A 3 11.28 16.38 7.76
CA SER A 3 11.08 17.59 6.97
C SER A 3 11.00 17.34 5.46
N GLN A 4 11.28 16.12 5.00
CA GLN A 4 11.23 15.74 3.58
C GLN A 4 9.87 15.14 3.24
N TRP A 5 8.83 15.92 3.42
CA TRP A 5 7.45 15.52 3.21
C TRP A 5 7.15 15.07 1.77
N HIS A 6 7.87 15.59 0.79
CA HIS A 6 7.73 15.21 -0.62
C HIS A 6 8.10 13.75 -0.92
N LEU A 7 8.88 13.11 -0.02
CA LEU A 7 9.24 11.70 -0.08
C LEU A 7 8.28 10.82 0.74
N LEU A 8 7.82 11.35 1.89
CA LEU A 8 6.85 10.70 2.78
C LEU A 8 6.07 11.76 3.58
N ASN A 9 4.80 11.95 3.26
CA ASN A 9 3.91 12.90 3.93
C ASN A 9 2.97 12.18 4.90
N THR A 10 3.27 12.29 6.18
CA THR A 10 2.42 11.77 7.28
C THR A 10 1.52 12.85 7.89
N GLY A 11 1.35 14.00 7.22
CA GLY A 11 0.62 15.17 7.73
C GLY A 11 1.48 16.14 8.52
N GLN A 12 2.83 16.02 8.47
CA GLN A 12 3.75 16.96 9.11
C GLN A 12 3.57 18.37 8.51
N GLY A 13 3.81 19.41 9.33
CA GLY A 13 3.70 20.80 8.89
C GLY A 13 2.32 21.26 8.42
N SER A 14 1.27 20.49 8.69
CA SER A 14 -0.11 20.68 8.21
C SER A 14 -0.36 20.27 6.74
N GLY A 15 0.53 19.51 6.13
CA GLY A 15 0.31 18.86 4.84
C GLY A 15 -0.77 17.78 4.91
N THR A 16 -1.29 17.38 3.77
CA THR A 16 -2.25 16.27 3.65
C THR A 16 -1.50 14.96 3.68
N SER A 17 -1.82 14.07 4.64
CA SER A 17 -1.16 12.75 4.71
C SER A 17 -1.37 11.95 3.43
N GLY A 18 -0.31 11.39 2.88
CA GLY A 18 -0.29 10.65 1.62
C GLY A 18 -0.15 11.55 0.37
N GLU A 19 -0.10 12.88 0.53
CA GLU A 19 0.26 13.77 -0.57
C GLU A 19 1.79 13.94 -0.64
N ASP A 20 2.41 12.93 -1.22
CA ASP A 20 3.85 12.82 -1.52
C ASP A 20 4.06 12.00 -2.80
N ALA A 21 5.29 11.88 -3.26
CA ALA A 21 5.61 11.13 -4.48
C ALA A 21 5.77 9.62 -4.25
N ASN A 22 5.36 9.08 -3.11
CA ASN A 22 5.46 7.65 -2.75
C ASN A 22 6.86 7.05 -2.99
N VAL A 23 7.91 7.85 -2.78
CA VAL A 23 9.29 7.41 -3.06
C VAL A 23 9.72 6.30 -2.11
N THR A 24 9.28 6.37 -0.85
CA THR A 24 9.59 5.32 0.14
C THR A 24 8.98 3.97 -0.20
N GLY A 25 7.89 3.95 -0.97
CA GLY A 25 7.27 2.72 -1.49
C GLY A 25 8.10 2.04 -2.58
N ALA A 26 8.96 2.80 -3.27
CA ALA A 26 9.84 2.29 -4.32
C ALA A 26 11.16 1.70 -3.80
N TRP A 27 11.66 2.19 -2.65
CA TRP A 27 13.03 1.92 -2.19
C TRP A 27 13.33 0.47 -1.79
N ASP A 28 12.30 -0.34 -1.55
CA ASP A 28 12.49 -1.78 -1.32
C ASP A 28 12.86 -2.53 -2.62
N SER A 29 12.57 -1.93 -3.78
CA SER A 29 12.77 -2.52 -5.11
C SER A 29 13.84 -1.82 -5.93
N ALA A 30 13.98 -0.49 -5.81
CA ALA A 30 14.92 0.32 -6.59
C ALA A 30 15.41 1.52 -5.78
N THR A 31 16.68 1.89 -5.94
CA THR A 31 17.32 3.03 -5.25
C THR A 31 18.00 4.00 -6.23
N GLY A 32 17.92 3.72 -7.54
CA GLY A 32 18.57 4.46 -8.62
C GLY A 32 20.01 3.97 -8.93
N ASN A 33 20.38 2.81 -8.39
CA ASN A 33 21.74 2.28 -8.55
C ASN A 33 22.10 2.04 -10.00
N GLY A 34 23.27 2.53 -10.42
CA GLY A 34 23.77 2.39 -11.79
C GLY A 34 23.16 3.40 -12.79
N VAL A 35 22.35 4.35 -12.34
CA VAL A 35 21.76 5.40 -13.17
C VAL A 35 22.50 6.72 -12.96
N LEU A 36 22.92 7.39 -14.03
CA LEU A 36 23.61 8.66 -13.98
C LEU A 36 22.66 9.82 -14.33
N ILE A 37 22.50 10.77 -13.40
CA ILE A 37 21.75 12.01 -13.57
C ILE A 37 22.71 13.17 -13.77
N SER A 38 22.54 13.94 -14.85
CA SER A 38 23.17 15.24 -15.01
C SER A 38 22.22 16.34 -14.53
N VAL A 39 22.70 17.22 -13.65
CA VAL A 39 22.00 18.44 -13.24
C VAL A 39 22.61 19.63 -14.01
N VAL A 40 21.86 20.11 -15.00
CA VAL A 40 22.26 21.26 -15.82
C VAL A 40 21.67 22.52 -15.20
N ASP A 41 22.50 23.30 -14.50
CA ASP A 41 22.02 24.40 -13.66
C ASP A 41 23.10 25.47 -13.40
N ASP A 42 23.00 26.21 -12.29
CA ASP A 42 23.96 27.26 -11.89
C ASP A 42 25.26 26.73 -11.26
N GLY A 43 25.33 25.40 -11.06
CA GLY A 43 26.47 24.68 -10.48
C GLY A 43 26.02 23.70 -9.37
N VAL A 44 26.92 22.81 -9.00
CA VAL A 44 26.68 21.84 -7.93
C VAL A 44 27.85 21.79 -6.96
N ASP A 45 27.60 21.99 -5.67
CA ASP A 45 28.61 21.80 -4.63
C ASP A 45 28.90 20.31 -4.44
N HIS A 46 29.69 19.75 -5.33
CA HIS A 46 30.06 18.35 -5.38
C HIS A 46 30.81 17.86 -4.12
N GLN A 47 31.27 18.76 -3.27
CA GLN A 47 31.89 18.40 -1.99
C GLN A 47 30.90 18.40 -0.82
N HIS A 48 29.60 18.67 -1.05
CA HIS A 48 28.57 18.54 -0.03
C HIS A 48 28.52 17.12 0.49
N SER A 49 28.38 16.91 1.82
CA SER A 49 28.44 15.58 2.45
C SER A 49 27.43 14.60 1.88
N ASP A 50 26.25 15.09 1.50
CA ASP A 50 25.15 14.27 1.00
C ASP A 50 25.17 14.10 -0.52
N LEU A 51 26.03 14.85 -1.25
CA LEU A 51 26.20 14.69 -2.71
C LEU A 51 27.48 13.95 -3.07
N SER A 52 28.58 14.25 -2.38
CA SER A 52 29.92 13.73 -2.70
C SER A 52 30.01 12.19 -2.77
N PRO A 53 29.22 11.39 -2.03
CA PRO A 53 29.28 9.94 -2.17
C PRO A 53 28.81 9.40 -3.52
N ASN A 54 27.89 10.10 -4.19
CA ASN A 54 27.27 9.72 -5.45
C ASN A 54 27.82 10.54 -6.64
N TYR A 55 28.74 11.48 -6.42
CA TYR A 55 29.13 12.46 -7.41
C TYR A 55 30.35 12.04 -8.22
N LEU A 56 30.28 12.14 -9.54
CA LEU A 56 31.36 11.77 -10.47
C LEU A 56 32.11 12.98 -11.01
N THR A 57 33.18 13.40 -10.34
CA THR A 57 34.01 14.57 -10.71
C THR A 57 34.87 14.38 -11.95
N SER A 58 34.86 13.23 -12.59
CA SER A 58 35.68 12.95 -13.77
C SER A 58 35.02 13.30 -15.10
N ILE A 59 33.71 13.61 -15.05
CA ILE A 59 32.88 13.83 -16.23
C ILE A 59 31.90 15.00 -16.07
N ASP A 60 32.00 15.74 -15.00
CA ASP A 60 31.31 17.03 -14.82
C ASP A 60 31.96 18.18 -15.64
N TYR A 61 31.27 19.31 -15.78
CA TYR A 61 31.80 20.42 -16.57
C TYR A 61 31.19 21.78 -16.20
N ASP A 62 32.03 22.82 -16.24
CA ASP A 62 31.63 24.24 -16.13
C ASP A 62 31.65 24.92 -17.49
N TYR A 63 30.49 25.15 -18.10
CA TYR A 63 30.32 25.88 -19.36
C TYR A 63 30.53 27.39 -19.17
N CYS A 64 30.35 27.90 -17.95
CA CYS A 64 30.65 29.30 -17.63
C CYS A 64 32.17 29.59 -17.45
N GLY A 65 32.85 28.67 -16.80
CA GLY A 65 34.31 28.71 -16.59
C GLY A 65 35.09 28.08 -17.75
N ASN A 66 34.46 27.25 -18.53
CA ASN A 66 35.05 26.42 -19.60
C ASN A 66 36.16 25.53 -19.04
N ASP A 67 35.84 24.83 -17.94
CA ASP A 67 36.75 23.91 -17.28
C ASP A 67 35.96 22.71 -16.66
N GLY A 68 36.62 21.84 -15.90
CA GLY A 68 36.01 20.66 -15.28
C GLY A 68 35.65 20.83 -13.80
N ASP A 69 35.33 22.04 -13.34
CA ASP A 69 34.94 22.31 -11.94
C ASP A 69 33.64 23.12 -11.88
N PRO A 70 32.47 22.47 -11.87
CA PRO A 70 31.16 23.13 -11.82
C PRO A 70 30.79 23.61 -10.42
N THR A 71 31.77 23.83 -9.53
CA THR A 71 31.53 24.37 -8.19
C THR A 71 30.82 25.72 -8.27
N PRO A 72 29.66 25.89 -7.61
CA PRO A 72 28.92 27.14 -7.68
C PRO A 72 29.62 28.30 -6.96
N THR A 73 29.29 29.52 -7.35
CA THR A 73 29.66 30.68 -6.56
C THR A 73 28.67 30.89 -5.39
N SER A 74 28.95 31.86 -4.50
CA SER A 74 28.15 32.05 -3.28
C SER A 74 26.65 32.37 -3.50
N ASP A 75 26.25 32.69 -4.71
CA ASP A 75 24.87 33.05 -5.04
C ASP A 75 24.16 32.00 -5.96
N ASP A 76 24.88 30.97 -6.35
CA ASP A 76 24.49 29.97 -7.33
C ASP A 76 24.05 28.66 -6.62
N GLY A 77 23.12 28.73 -5.65
CA GLY A 77 22.70 27.58 -4.82
C GLY A 77 21.65 26.68 -5.45
N HIS A 78 21.10 27.03 -6.61
CA HIS A 78 19.93 26.41 -7.18
C HIS A 78 20.22 24.98 -7.67
N GLY A 79 21.27 24.78 -8.43
CA GLY A 79 21.65 23.45 -8.92
C GLY A 79 22.11 22.50 -7.80
N THR A 80 22.73 23.02 -6.72
CA THR A 80 23.05 22.21 -5.53
C THR A 80 21.76 21.70 -4.87
N ALA A 81 20.75 22.58 -4.76
CA ALA A 81 19.45 22.20 -4.18
C ALA A 81 18.70 21.19 -5.07
N ALA A 82 18.71 21.38 -6.39
CA ALA A 82 18.12 20.44 -7.36
C ALA A 82 18.79 19.05 -7.30
N ALA A 83 20.13 19.01 -7.27
CA ALA A 83 20.89 17.77 -7.12
C ALA A 83 20.52 17.00 -5.85
N GLY A 84 20.29 17.72 -4.75
CA GLY A 84 19.87 17.13 -3.48
C GLY A 84 18.48 16.49 -3.53
N VAL A 85 17.53 17.11 -4.24
CA VAL A 85 16.18 16.53 -4.42
C VAL A 85 16.25 15.26 -5.27
N ALA A 86 17.03 15.27 -6.34
CA ALA A 86 17.14 14.12 -7.24
C ALA A 86 17.82 12.93 -6.56
N ALA A 87 19.05 13.12 -6.02
CA ALA A 87 19.89 12.00 -5.65
C ALA A 87 20.90 12.27 -4.51
N ALA A 88 20.52 13.08 -3.49
CA ALA A 88 21.33 13.11 -2.28
C ALA A 88 21.41 11.72 -1.64
N LYS A 89 22.60 11.34 -1.16
CA LYS A 89 22.86 10.05 -0.53
C LYS A 89 22.02 9.92 0.75
N GLY A 90 21.25 8.87 0.86
CA GLY A 90 20.40 8.60 2.00
C GLY A 90 20.86 7.44 2.87
N ASN A 91 20.12 7.18 3.95
CA ASN A 91 20.29 6.05 4.88
C ASN A 91 21.64 5.97 5.62
N ASP A 92 22.38 7.08 5.70
CA ASP A 92 23.69 7.19 6.36
C ASP A 92 23.63 7.93 7.72
N ASN A 93 22.43 8.32 8.17
CA ASN A 93 22.15 9.13 9.36
C ASN A 93 22.71 10.55 9.29
N ASN A 94 22.92 11.08 8.11
CA ASN A 94 23.40 12.44 7.87
C ASN A 94 22.44 13.20 6.94
N GLY A 95 22.31 14.51 7.12
CA GLY A 95 21.67 15.46 6.23
C GLY A 95 20.29 15.09 5.68
N VAL A 96 20.18 15.05 4.36
CA VAL A 96 18.99 14.80 3.57
C VAL A 96 19.16 13.59 2.66
N THR A 97 18.08 13.14 2.03
CA THR A 97 18.13 12.12 0.98
C THR A 97 17.45 12.63 -0.29
N GLY A 98 17.91 12.23 -1.44
CA GLY A 98 17.21 12.40 -2.71
C GLY A 98 16.21 11.30 -2.95
N ALA A 99 15.41 11.43 -4.01
CA ALA A 99 14.48 10.39 -4.42
C ALA A 99 15.22 9.11 -4.86
N ALA A 100 16.29 9.25 -5.66
CA ALA A 100 17.16 8.15 -6.08
C ALA A 100 18.48 8.16 -5.29
N LEU A 101 18.44 7.67 -4.08
CA LEU A 101 19.51 7.82 -3.08
C LEU A 101 20.84 7.11 -3.43
N ASP A 102 20.85 6.24 -4.42
CA ASP A 102 22.04 5.54 -4.92
C ASP A 102 22.36 5.85 -6.40
N ALA A 103 21.62 6.79 -7.03
CA ALA A 103 21.95 7.24 -8.38
C ALA A 103 23.23 8.08 -8.40
N ASP A 104 24.03 7.95 -9.45
CA ASP A 104 25.20 8.77 -9.69
C ASP A 104 24.79 10.19 -10.14
N LEU A 105 25.58 11.19 -9.80
CA LEU A 105 25.36 12.61 -10.12
C LEU A 105 26.54 13.23 -10.85
N ILE A 106 26.25 14.13 -11.79
CA ILE A 106 27.16 15.15 -12.28
C ILE A 106 26.48 16.52 -12.30
N GLY A 107 27.23 17.56 -12.09
CA GLY A 107 26.80 18.94 -12.30
C GLY A 107 27.34 19.48 -13.62
N LEU A 108 26.50 20.21 -14.35
CA LEU A 108 26.86 20.94 -15.56
C LEU A 108 26.48 22.39 -15.35
N ARG A 109 27.48 23.24 -15.07
CA ARG A 109 27.27 24.65 -14.75
C ARG A 109 27.07 25.46 -16.03
N LEU A 110 25.81 25.84 -16.32
CA LEU A 110 25.41 26.50 -17.56
C LEU A 110 24.76 27.88 -17.31
N ILE A 111 23.76 27.94 -16.43
CA ILE A 111 22.86 29.11 -16.31
C ILE A 111 23.39 30.20 -15.37
N ALA A 112 24.52 30.00 -14.71
CA ALA A 112 25.18 31.00 -13.85
C ALA A 112 25.81 32.15 -14.65
N CYS A 113 25.82 32.09 -15.96
CA CYS A 113 26.39 33.09 -16.86
C CYS A 113 25.53 33.25 -18.13
N SER A 114 25.91 34.17 -19.00
CA SER A 114 25.32 34.24 -20.34
C SER A 114 25.87 33.08 -21.18
N ASN A 115 25.01 32.24 -21.65
CA ASN A 115 25.32 31.10 -22.50
C ASN A 115 24.95 31.36 -23.97
N THR A 116 25.39 30.48 -24.83
CA THR A 116 25.09 30.44 -26.27
C THR A 116 24.34 29.17 -26.62
N ASP A 117 23.69 29.13 -27.78
CA ASP A 117 23.06 27.91 -28.31
C ASP A 117 24.04 26.73 -28.35
N GLN A 118 25.33 26.97 -28.60
CA GLN A 118 26.35 25.91 -28.56
C GLN A 118 26.58 25.41 -27.12
N ASP A 119 26.63 26.32 -26.13
CA ASP A 119 26.83 25.91 -24.72
C ASP A 119 25.60 25.11 -24.21
N GLU A 120 24.40 25.54 -24.57
CA GLU A 120 23.17 24.81 -24.24
C GLU A 120 23.17 23.41 -24.90
N ALA A 121 23.49 23.35 -26.19
CA ALA A 121 23.55 22.09 -26.94
C ALA A 121 24.60 21.12 -26.38
N ASP A 122 25.80 21.64 -26.03
CA ASP A 122 26.89 20.84 -25.47
C ASP A 122 26.55 20.36 -24.05
N ALA A 123 25.87 21.15 -23.24
CA ALA A 123 25.45 20.78 -21.90
C ALA A 123 24.35 19.70 -21.91
N ILE A 124 23.32 19.88 -22.73
CA ILE A 124 22.23 18.91 -22.85
C ILE A 124 22.72 17.59 -23.46
N GLY A 125 23.64 17.66 -24.45
CA GLY A 125 24.22 16.50 -25.11
C GLY A 125 25.44 15.89 -24.38
N HIS A 126 25.79 16.43 -23.19
CA HIS A 126 27.00 16.03 -22.48
C HIS A 126 26.97 14.55 -22.10
N ARG A 127 27.98 13.80 -22.57
CA ARG A 127 28.11 12.37 -22.28
C ARG A 127 26.81 11.58 -22.45
N ARG A 128 26.04 11.89 -23.51
CA ARG A 128 24.79 11.17 -23.86
C ARG A 128 24.98 9.65 -23.98
N ASP A 129 26.24 9.20 -24.13
CA ASP A 129 26.59 7.78 -24.14
C ASP A 129 26.34 7.10 -22.79
N ILE A 130 26.43 7.82 -21.68
CA ILE A 130 26.28 7.27 -20.31
C ILE A 130 25.30 8.05 -19.42
N VAL A 131 25.05 9.34 -19.70
CA VAL A 131 24.03 10.11 -18.97
C VAL A 131 22.65 9.54 -19.31
N ALA A 132 21.97 9.03 -18.29
CA ALA A 132 20.63 8.47 -18.45
C ALA A 132 19.57 9.55 -18.39
N ILE A 133 19.74 10.54 -17.52
CA ILE A 133 18.75 11.59 -17.26
C ILE A 133 19.44 12.95 -17.26
N SER A 134 18.88 13.91 -18.00
CA SER A 134 19.25 15.33 -17.96
C SER A 134 18.15 16.09 -17.21
N SER A 135 18.47 16.60 -16.02
CA SER A 135 17.54 17.33 -15.15
C SER A 135 17.75 18.83 -15.32
N ASN A 136 16.71 19.56 -15.76
CA ASN A 136 16.78 20.93 -16.18
C ASN A 136 15.72 21.79 -15.48
N SER A 137 16.13 22.56 -14.48
CA SER A 137 15.24 23.37 -13.66
C SER A 137 15.26 24.84 -14.07
N TRP A 138 15.26 25.10 -15.35
CA TRP A 138 15.35 26.43 -15.97
C TRP A 138 14.57 26.52 -17.27
N GLY A 139 14.35 27.71 -17.78
CA GLY A 139 13.63 28.00 -19.02
C GLY A 139 13.65 29.49 -19.37
N PRO A 140 12.83 29.92 -20.32
CA PRO A 140 12.67 31.35 -20.62
C PRO A 140 11.99 32.10 -19.47
N SER A 141 11.83 33.43 -19.62
CA SER A 141 11.23 34.24 -18.57
C SER A 141 9.75 34.01 -18.39
N ASP A 142 9.30 33.67 -17.20
CA ASP A 142 7.93 33.40 -16.78
C ASP A 142 7.09 34.69 -16.63
N ASN A 143 6.77 35.33 -17.74
CA ASN A 143 6.14 36.66 -17.72
C ASN A 143 4.83 36.76 -18.53
N GLY A 144 4.35 35.63 -19.08
CA GLY A 144 3.16 35.53 -19.90
C GLY A 144 3.26 36.24 -21.25
N ARG A 145 4.51 36.50 -21.73
CA ARG A 145 4.72 37.25 -22.99
C ARG A 145 5.88 36.74 -23.81
N THR A 146 6.69 35.87 -23.26
CA THR A 146 7.86 35.31 -23.93
C THR A 146 7.48 34.03 -24.63
N LEU A 147 7.54 34.00 -25.96
CA LEU A 147 7.60 32.78 -26.73
C LEU A 147 9.04 32.53 -27.10
N LYS A 148 9.68 31.55 -26.53
CA LYS A 148 11.06 31.18 -26.83
C LYS A 148 11.24 29.69 -26.73
N GLY A 149 11.77 29.09 -27.78
CA GLY A 149 12.17 27.69 -27.81
C GLY A 149 13.67 27.53 -27.98
N PRO A 150 14.14 26.29 -28.01
CA PRO A 150 15.51 25.96 -28.31
C PRO A 150 15.94 26.53 -29.67
N GLU A 151 17.16 27.07 -29.71
CA GLU A 151 17.80 27.42 -30.95
C GLU A 151 18.25 26.14 -31.72
N PRO A 152 18.65 26.23 -32.99
CA PRO A 152 18.84 25.03 -33.81
C PRO A 152 19.87 23.99 -33.32
N LEU A 153 20.94 24.42 -32.64
CA LEU A 153 21.93 23.46 -32.14
C LEU A 153 21.39 22.68 -30.92
N LEU A 154 20.74 23.39 -30.02
CA LEU A 154 20.10 22.75 -28.88
C LEU A 154 18.95 21.83 -29.33
N GLN A 155 18.11 22.26 -30.28
CA GLN A 155 17.07 21.42 -30.85
C GLN A 155 17.65 20.10 -31.42
N ALA A 156 18.72 20.18 -32.18
CA ALA A 156 19.39 19.01 -32.70
C ALA A 156 20.03 18.14 -31.59
N SER A 157 20.49 18.76 -30.50
CA SER A 157 21.06 18.03 -29.37
C SER A 157 20.00 17.27 -28.57
N LEU A 158 18.78 17.84 -28.38
CA LEU A 158 17.64 17.16 -27.77
C LEU A 158 17.20 15.96 -28.62
N GLU A 159 17.12 16.14 -29.92
CA GLU A 159 16.80 15.06 -30.87
C GLU A 159 17.86 13.95 -30.81
N ASP A 160 19.15 14.29 -30.86
CA ASP A 160 20.24 13.34 -30.71
C ASP A 160 20.22 12.60 -29.37
N ASN A 161 19.83 13.26 -28.28
CA ASN A 161 19.69 12.62 -26.97
C ASN A 161 18.68 11.48 -27.01
N VAL A 162 17.55 11.73 -27.62
CA VAL A 162 16.46 10.77 -27.73
C VAL A 162 16.83 9.56 -28.62
N TYR A 163 17.49 9.80 -29.76
CA TYR A 163 17.79 8.71 -30.70
C TYR A 163 19.15 8.03 -30.49
N LEU A 164 20.13 8.73 -29.91
CA LEU A 164 21.51 8.24 -29.78
C LEU A 164 21.92 8.01 -28.32
N GLY A 165 21.23 8.63 -27.39
CA GLY A 165 21.52 8.51 -25.96
C GLY A 165 21.36 7.08 -25.44
N ARG A 166 22.11 6.73 -24.39
CA ARG A 166 22.05 5.40 -23.75
C ARG A 166 22.16 4.24 -24.75
N GLY A 167 22.95 4.41 -25.80
CA GLY A 167 23.13 3.38 -26.83
C GLY A 167 21.91 3.15 -27.73
N GLY A 168 21.04 4.14 -27.85
CA GLY A 168 19.81 4.10 -28.66
C GLY A 168 18.52 3.99 -27.87
N LEU A 169 18.59 3.80 -26.54
CA LEU A 169 17.42 3.83 -25.66
C LEU A 169 16.91 5.26 -25.38
N GLY A 170 17.75 6.28 -25.63
CA GLY A 170 17.45 7.68 -25.41
C GLY A 170 17.80 8.18 -24.00
N THR A 171 18.47 9.33 -23.92
CA THR A 171 18.62 10.10 -22.69
C THR A 171 17.30 10.79 -22.38
N ILE A 172 16.79 10.65 -21.17
CA ILE A 172 15.55 11.29 -20.74
C ILE A 172 15.84 12.71 -20.27
N THR A 173 15.19 13.71 -20.87
CA THR A 173 15.37 15.13 -20.51
C THR A 173 14.11 15.63 -19.80
N THR A 174 14.22 16.02 -18.53
CA THR A 174 13.12 16.62 -17.76
C THR A 174 13.28 18.14 -17.72
N LEU A 175 12.18 18.85 -17.89
CA LEU A 175 12.12 20.33 -17.90
C LEU A 175 11.08 20.85 -16.90
N ALA A 176 11.41 21.96 -16.25
CA ALA A 176 10.49 22.69 -15.40
C ALA A 176 9.36 23.32 -16.25
N GLY A 177 8.11 23.07 -15.86
CA GLY A 177 6.93 23.54 -16.60
C GLY A 177 6.60 25.03 -16.45
N GLY A 178 7.40 25.80 -15.67
CA GLY A 178 7.28 27.25 -15.51
C GLY A 178 6.60 27.70 -14.21
N ASN A 179 6.86 28.96 -13.80
CA ASN A 179 6.40 29.55 -12.54
C ASN A 179 5.62 30.86 -12.74
N GLY A 180 5.17 31.13 -13.94
CA GLY A 180 4.52 32.37 -14.35
C GLY A 180 3.00 32.41 -14.31
N ARG A 181 2.34 31.43 -13.68
CA ARG A 181 0.87 31.38 -13.64
C ARG A 181 0.21 32.68 -13.22
N SER A 182 0.79 33.41 -12.24
CA SER A 182 0.25 34.71 -11.81
C SER A 182 0.33 35.81 -12.89
N ASN A 183 1.15 35.60 -13.94
CA ASN A 183 1.30 36.47 -15.08
C ASN A 183 0.44 36.03 -16.27
N GLY A 184 -0.29 34.89 -16.12
CA GLY A 184 -1.03 34.25 -17.19
C GLY A 184 -0.12 33.52 -18.18
N ASP A 185 1.07 33.08 -17.72
CA ASP A 185 1.96 32.24 -18.51
C ASP A 185 1.42 30.81 -18.63
N ASN A 186 1.85 30.11 -19.65
CA ASN A 186 1.45 28.74 -19.94
C ASN A 186 2.68 27.97 -20.44
N SER A 187 2.88 26.78 -19.95
CA SER A 187 4.02 25.93 -20.29
C SER A 187 4.17 25.69 -21.81
N ASN A 188 3.09 25.80 -22.58
CA ASN A 188 3.13 25.75 -24.04
C ASN A 188 3.73 26.99 -24.71
N TYR A 189 4.03 28.06 -23.96
CA TYR A 189 4.77 29.23 -24.44
C TYR A 189 6.28 29.09 -24.23
N ASP A 190 6.70 28.04 -23.51
CA ASP A 190 8.08 27.63 -23.33
C ASP A 190 8.42 26.49 -24.29
N GLY A 191 9.14 26.80 -25.38
CA GLY A 191 9.53 25.81 -26.38
C GLY A 191 10.55 24.77 -25.91
N TYR A 192 11.19 24.99 -24.73
CA TYR A 192 12.05 23.98 -24.13
C TYR A 192 11.21 22.89 -23.44
N ALA A 193 10.11 23.26 -22.78
CA ALA A 193 9.23 22.36 -22.06
C ALA A 193 8.16 21.73 -22.96
N ASN A 194 7.82 22.37 -24.11
CA ASN A 194 6.76 21.90 -24.99
C ASN A 194 7.23 21.04 -26.18
N THR A 195 8.52 20.76 -26.29
CA THR A 195 9.04 19.85 -27.30
C THR A 195 8.81 18.39 -26.90
N ARG A 196 8.46 17.53 -27.84
CA ARG A 196 8.26 16.09 -27.61
C ARG A 196 9.49 15.33 -27.08
N PHE A 197 10.67 15.95 -27.17
CA PHE A 197 11.92 15.39 -26.69
C PHE A 197 12.18 15.61 -25.20
N THR A 198 11.27 16.28 -24.51
CA THR A 198 11.39 16.63 -23.10
C THR A 198 10.12 16.28 -22.31
N ILE A 199 10.27 16.04 -21.03
CA ILE A 199 9.17 15.82 -20.11
C ILE A 199 8.90 17.11 -19.35
N GLY A 200 7.79 17.78 -19.64
CA GLY A 200 7.30 18.96 -18.93
C GLY A 200 6.71 18.58 -17.57
N VAL A 201 7.21 19.20 -16.49
CA VAL A 201 6.83 18.86 -15.11
C VAL A 201 6.17 20.03 -14.40
N ALA A 202 4.91 19.86 -13.97
CA ALA A 202 4.20 20.81 -13.13
C ALA A 202 4.51 20.63 -11.64
N ALA A 203 4.13 21.62 -10.81
CA ALA A 203 4.35 21.60 -9.38
C ALA A 203 3.04 21.55 -8.58
N ILE A 204 3.00 20.66 -7.60
CA ILE A 204 1.91 20.54 -6.61
C ILE A 204 2.44 20.71 -5.19
N ALA A 205 1.59 21.26 -4.33
CA ALA A 205 1.93 21.54 -2.93
C ALA A 205 1.71 20.32 -2.03
N ASP A 206 2.09 20.46 -0.76
CA ASP A 206 1.91 19.48 0.33
C ASP A 206 0.44 19.13 0.64
N SER A 207 -0.49 19.80 -0.01
CA SER A 207 -1.93 19.58 0.05
C SER A 207 -2.49 18.79 -1.14
N GLY A 208 -1.68 18.50 -2.15
CA GLY A 208 -2.09 17.92 -3.43
C GLY A 208 -2.66 18.94 -4.43
N TYR A 209 -2.81 20.22 -4.03
CA TYR A 209 -3.28 21.27 -4.92
C TYR A 209 -2.13 21.83 -5.77
N GLN A 210 -2.48 22.39 -6.94
CA GLN A 210 -1.52 23.10 -7.79
C GLN A 210 -0.78 24.18 -6.99
N SER A 211 0.53 24.19 -7.07
CA SER A 211 1.34 25.29 -6.52
C SER A 211 0.93 26.61 -7.16
N TYR A 212 0.83 27.68 -6.38
CA TYR A 212 0.25 28.96 -6.82
C TYR A 212 0.96 29.60 -8.03
N TYR A 213 2.17 29.19 -8.30
CA TYR A 213 3.01 29.68 -9.40
C TYR A 213 3.02 28.73 -10.60
N SER A 214 2.73 27.43 -10.41
CA SER A 214 2.86 26.42 -11.47
C SER A 214 1.97 26.72 -12.66
N GLU A 215 2.55 26.75 -13.83
CA GLU A 215 1.83 27.01 -15.07
C GLU A 215 0.94 25.83 -15.47
N ASP A 216 -0.11 26.14 -16.19
CA ASP A 216 -0.96 25.18 -16.88
C ASP A 216 -0.32 24.91 -18.27
N GLY A 217 -0.63 23.77 -18.89
CA GLY A 217 -0.20 23.47 -20.25
C GLY A 217 -0.64 22.10 -20.74
N ALA A 218 -0.99 21.99 -22.01
CA ALA A 218 -1.31 20.70 -22.63
C ALA A 218 -0.07 19.81 -22.83
N ASN A 219 1.13 20.37 -22.72
CA ASN A 219 2.43 19.72 -22.80
C ASN A 219 2.94 19.17 -21.47
N ILE A 220 2.25 19.44 -20.38
CA ILE A 220 2.59 18.89 -19.06
C ILE A 220 2.25 17.39 -19.03
N LEU A 221 3.27 16.55 -18.78
CA LEU A 221 3.06 15.10 -18.69
C LEU A 221 2.57 14.69 -17.30
N VAL A 222 3.28 15.16 -16.26
CA VAL A 222 3.00 14.83 -14.84
C VAL A 222 3.25 16.01 -13.93
N ALA A 223 2.75 15.93 -12.70
CA ALA A 223 3.00 16.88 -11.63
C ALA A 223 3.80 16.25 -10.50
N ALA A 224 4.74 17.00 -9.93
CA ALA A 224 5.55 16.54 -8.80
C ALA A 224 5.46 17.49 -7.61
N HIS A 225 5.70 16.94 -6.42
CA HIS A 225 5.59 17.67 -5.16
C HIS A 225 6.67 18.74 -5.02
N SER A 226 6.24 19.95 -4.68
CA SER A 226 7.05 21.15 -4.51
C SER A 226 6.47 22.04 -3.41
N ASN A 227 7.06 23.23 -3.20
CA ASN A 227 6.46 24.22 -2.31
C ASN A 227 5.18 24.83 -2.94
N GLY A 228 4.51 25.71 -2.20
CA GLY A 228 3.28 26.39 -2.66
C GLY A 228 2.13 26.24 -1.69
N GLY A 229 2.25 25.32 -0.75
CA GLY A 229 1.37 25.11 0.41
C GLY A 229 1.97 25.61 1.71
N SER A 230 1.94 24.78 2.73
CA SER A 230 2.44 25.10 4.07
C SER A 230 3.93 24.82 4.26
N GLN A 231 4.53 24.03 3.38
CA GLN A 231 5.92 23.57 3.48
C GLN A 231 6.71 23.83 2.20
N GLY A 232 8.03 24.00 2.33
CA GLY A 232 8.98 23.94 1.24
C GLY A 232 9.65 22.57 1.14
N ILE A 233 10.45 22.39 0.13
CA ILE A 233 11.25 21.17 -0.07
C ILE A 233 12.54 21.30 0.73
N THR A 234 12.82 20.30 1.57
CA THR A 234 14.09 20.20 2.29
C THR A 234 15.10 19.44 1.44
N THR A 235 16.24 20.12 1.16
CA THR A 235 17.29 19.62 0.28
C THR A 235 18.66 20.16 0.68
N THR A 236 19.71 19.84 -0.06
CA THR A 236 21.07 20.35 0.11
C THR A 236 21.16 21.85 -0.21
N ASP A 237 22.13 22.55 0.39
CA ASP A 237 22.52 23.93 0.10
C ASP A 237 24.04 24.00 -0.07
N ILE A 238 24.57 25.08 -0.64
CA ILE A 238 26.01 25.30 -0.70
C ILE A 238 26.59 25.31 0.71
N ARG A 239 27.69 24.58 0.91
CA ARG A 239 28.38 24.51 2.20
C ARG A 239 28.88 25.86 2.70
N GLY A 240 28.72 26.11 3.98
CA GLY A 240 29.24 27.29 4.67
C GLY A 240 28.27 28.47 4.63
N SER A 241 28.74 29.63 4.15
CA SER A 241 27.95 30.88 4.15
C SER A 241 27.44 31.28 2.77
N GLY A 242 27.61 30.40 1.77
CA GLY A 242 27.04 30.54 0.44
C GLY A 242 25.61 30.00 0.38
N GLY A 243 25.00 30.06 -0.78
CA GLY A 243 23.67 29.52 -1.01
C GLY A 243 22.54 30.29 -0.36
N TYR A 244 21.44 29.59 -0.14
CA TYR A 244 20.20 30.17 0.41
C TYR A 244 20.28 30.47 1.91
N THR A 245 21.09 29.72 2.64
CA THR A 245 21.24 29.86 4.09
C THR A 245 22.70 29.72 4.52
N SER A 246 22.96 29.82 5.82
CA SER A 246 24.30 29.53 6.38
C SER A 246 24.43 28.05 6.83
N SER A 247 23.42 27.23 6.52
CA SER A 247 23.41 25.80 6.76
C SER A 247 23.63 25.07 5.45
N ASP A 248 24.21 23.91 5.50
CA ASP A 248 24.39 23.01 4.35
C ASP A 248 23.06 22.36 3.87
N ILE A 249 21.96 22.69 4.55
CA ILE A 249 20.61 22.22 4.23
C ILE A 249 19.67 23.42 4.13
N TYR A 250 18.87 23.45 3.07
CA TYR A 250 17.80 24.40 2.84
C TYR A 250 16.44 23.70 2.93
N ASN A 251 15.48 24.30 3.64
CA ASN A 251 14.18 23.68 3.92
C ASN A 251 12.99 24.39 3.24
N ASN A 252 13.25 25.25 2.29
CA ASN A 252 12.21 26.00 1.59
C ASN A 252 12.49 26.13 0.07
N PHE A 253 13.16 25.14 -0.50
CA PHE A 253 13.33 25.03 -1.94
C PHE A 253 11.98 24.78 -2.60
N GLY A 254 11.80 25.23 -3.83
CA GLY A 254 10.49 25.18 -4.50
C GLY A 254 10.56 25.58 -5.96
N GLY A 255 9.39 26.00 -6.50
CA GLY A 255 9.22 26.20 -7.93
C GLY A 255 9.01 24.87 -8.64
N THR A 256 8.69 24.91 -9.93
CA THR A 256 8.82 23.73 -10.79
C THR A 256 10.27 23.22 -10.81
N SER A 257 11.20 24.08 -10.38
CA SER A 257 12.61 23.75 -10.14
C SER A 257 12.87 22.66 -9.10
N SER A 258 11.95 22.39 -8.15
CA SER A 258 12.09 21.25 -7.23
C SER A 258 11.25 20.04 -7.67
N ALA A 259 10.18 20.27 -8.43
CA ALA A 259 9.37 19.21 -9.01
C ALA A 259 10.16 18.41 -10.07
N THR A 260 10.89 19.10 -10.91
CA THR A 260 11.69 18.51 -12.00
C THR A 260 12.76 17.52 -11.51
N PRO A 261 13.65 17.85 -10.57
CA PRO A 261 14.62 16.89 -10.05
C PRO A 261 13.99 15.76 -9.23
N LEU A 262 12.82 15.96 -8.61
CA LEU A 262 12.07 14.89 -7.98
C LEU A 262 11.61 13.87 -9.03
N THR A 263 11.09 14.36 -10.17
CA THR A 263 10.74 13.52 -11.33
C THR A 263 11.96 12.80 -11.88
N SER A 264 13.10 13.49 -12.03
CA SER A 264 14.36 12.87 -12.47
C SER A 264 14.79 11.73 -11.55
N GLY A 265 14.63 11.91 -10.23
CA GLY A 265 14.91 10.85 -9.24
C GLY A 265 13.95 9.66 -9.38
N VAL A 266 12.65 9.89 -9.57
CA VAL A 266 11.68 8.81 -9.80
C VAL A 266 12.01 8.05 -11.09
N ILE A 267 12.36 8.74 -12.16
CA ILE A 267 12.81 8.10 -13.41
C ILE A 267 14.08 7.26 -13.17
N ALA A 268 15.00 7.72 -12.33
CA ALA A 268 16.18 6.92 -12.00
C ALA A 268 15.83 5.63 -11.25
N LEU A 269 14.80 5.63 -10.40
CA LEU A 269 14.28 4.42 -9.76
C LEU A 269 13.66 3.47 -10.80
N MET A 270 12.91 3.98 -11.78
CA MET A 270 12.37 3.19 -12.88
C MET A 270 13.47 2.52 -13.72
N LEU A 271 14.53 3.28 -14.05
CA LEU A 271 15.66 2.77 -14.83
C LEU A 271 16.56 1.79 -14.07
N ASP A 272 16.60 1.86 -12.73
CA ASP A 272 17.23 0.86 -11.88
C ASP A 272 16.41 -0.45 -11.90
N ALA A 273 15.09 -0.34 -11.85
CA ALA A 273 14.20 -1.50 -11.94
C ALA A 273 14.20 -2.16 -13.32
N ASN A 274 14.30 -1.35 -14.39
CA ASN A 274 14.36 -1.83 -15.77
C ASN A 274 15.22 -0.90 -16.64
N SER A 275 16.47 -1.25 -16.83
CA SER A 275 17.45 -0.47 -17.60
C SER A 275 17.21 -0.49 -19.12
N ALA A 276 16.30 -1.34 -19.60
CA ALA A 276 15.97 -1.47 -21.02
C ALA A 276 14.90 -0.46 -21.49
N LEU A 277 14.24 0.27 -20.57
CA LEU A 277 13.25 1.27 -20.93
C LEU A 277 13.83 2.32 -21.87
N THR A 278 13.13 2.58 -22.97
CA THR A 278 13.41 3.71 -23.86
C THR A 278 12.92 5.03 -23.25
N TYR A 279 13.24 6.17 -23.89
CA TYR A 279 12.71 7.46 -23.46
C TYR A 279 11.19 7.55 -23.58
N ARG A 280 10.57 6.81 -24.53
CA ARG A 280 9.12 6.71 -24.68
C ARG A 280 8.50 5.81 -23.62
N ASP A 281 9.07 4.66 -23.36
CA ASP A 281 8.61 3.77 -22.29
C ASP A 281 8.57 4.48 -20.94
N VAL A 282 9.56 5.32 -20.64
CA VAL A 282 9.56 6.13 -19.42
C VAL A 282 8.35 7.06 -19.37
N GLN A 283 7.96 7.68 -20.47
CA GLN A 283 6.76 8.53 -20.53
C GLN A 283 5.49 7.71 -20.35
N HIS A 284 5.35 6.57 -21.02
CA HIS A 284 4.23 5.65 -20.81
C HIS A 284 4.11 5.22 -19.35
N VAL A 285 5.18 4.76 -18.74
CA VAL A 285 5.16 4.36 -17.33
C VAL A 285 4.76 5.51 -16.40
N LEU A 286 5.21 6.74 -16.67
CA LEU A 286 4.81 7.92 -15.91
C LEU A 286 3.30 8.21 -16.06
N VAL A 287 2.74 8.08 -17.27
CA VAL A 287 1.30 8.26 -17.53
C VAL A 287 0.49 7.19 -16.79
N HIS A 288 0.84 5.93 -16.96
CA HIS A 288 0.13 4.80 -16.35
C HIS A 288 0.26 4.72 -14.83
N SER A 289 1.29 5.33 -14.25
CA SER A 289 1.50 5.37 -12.79
C SER A 289 1.03 6.66 -12.13
N ALA A 290 0.67 7.68 -12.90
CA ALA A 290 0.22 8.95 -12.35
C ALA A 290 -1.08 8.78 -11.57
N ARG A 291 -1.18 9.42 -10.41
CA ARG A 291 -2.39 9.38 -9.59
C ARG A 291 -3.16 10.69 -9.64
N THR A 292 -4.48 10.62 -9.68
CA THR A 292 -5.33 11.81 -9.59
C THR A 292 -5.13 12.48 -8.23
N ASN A 293 -4.58 13.69 -8.22
CA ASN A 293 -4.52 14.61 -7.08
C ASN A 293 -5.63 15.65 -7.20
N ASP A 294 -5.97 16.35 -6.11
CA ASP A 294 -7.06 17.35 -6.12
C ASP A 294 -8.31 16.88 -6.89
N ALA A 295 -8.88 15.77 -6.47
CA ALA A 295 -9.99 15.11 -7.17
C ALA A 295 -11.26 16.00 -7.35
N LEU A 296 -11.29 17.17 -6.72
CA LEU A 296 -12.38 18.14 -6.87
C LEU A 296 -12.08 19.22 -7.94
N ASP A 297 -10.89 19.23 -8.51
CA ASP A 297 -10.58 20.18 -9.60
C ASP A 297 -11.47 19.91 -10.82
N THR A 298 -12.06 20.98 -11.34
CA THR A 298 -13.08 20.87 -12.39
C THR A 298 -12.49 20.68 -13.78
N ASP A 299 -11.17 20.72 -13.93
CA ASP A 299 -10.49 20.49 -15.22
C ASP A 299 -10.13 19.01 -15.44
N TRP A 300 -10.30 18.14 -14.44
CA TRP A 300 -10.13 16.72 -14.63
C TRP A 300 -11.10 16.17 -15.68
N ARG A 301 -10.57 15.43 -16.62
CA ARG A 301 -11.29 14.72 -17.69
C ARG A 301 -10.66 13.36 -17.88
N ILE A 302 -11.36 12.50 -18.58
CA ILE A 302 -10.86 11.23 -19.08
C ILE A 302 -10.75 11.37 -20.58
N ASN A 303 -9.63 11.00 -21.18
CA ASN A 303 -9.44 10.99 -22.63
C ASN A 303 -10.08 9.75 -23.28
N GLY A 304 -10.02 9.64 -24.60
CA GLY A 304 -10.61 8.52 -25.34
C GLY A 304 -10.04 7.16 -25.01
N ALA A 305 -8.80 7.11 -24.52
CA ALA A 305 -8.11 5.88 -24.09
C ALA A 305 -8.34 5.53 -22.60
N GLY A 306 -9.09 6.36 -21.87
CA GLY A 306 -9.39 6.10 -20.46
C GLY A 306 -8.40 6.70 -19.45
N HIS A 307 -7.41 7.48 -19.91
CA HIS A 307 -6.49 8.16 -19.01
C HIS A 307 -7.09 9.44 -18.43
N ASP A 308 -6.95 9.62 -17.13
CA ASP A 308 -7.21 10.91 -16.48
C ASP A 308 -6.23 11.97 -17.01
N PHE A 309 -6.72 13.19 -17.24
CA PHE A 309 -5.88 14.33 -17.58
C PHE A 309 -6.41 15.65 -17.04
N ASN A 310 -5.51 16.60 -16.86
CA ASN A 310 -5.80 17.96 -16.40
C ASN A 310 -4.70 18.90 -16.89
N HIS A 311 -5.04 20.07 -17.42
CA HIS A 311 -4.03 21.03 -17.92
C HIS A 311 -3.09 21.57 -16.85
N LYS A 312 -3.41 21.42 -15.55
CA LYS A 312 -2.56 21.83 -14.42
C LYS A 312 -1.61 20.74 -13.96
N TYR A 313 -1.98 19.48 -14.18
CA TYR A 313 -1.35 18.32 -13.56
C TYR A 313 -0.85 17.28 -14.57
N GLY A 314 -1.13 17.50 -15.88
CA GLY A 314 -0.92 16.44 -16.87
C GLY A 314 -1.80 15.23 -16.57
N HIS A 315 -1.23 14.05 -16.56
CA HIS A 315 -1.95 12.83 -16.18
C HIS A 315 -2.08 12.63 -14.66
N GLY A 316 -1.38 13.44 -13.85
CA GLY A 316 -1.53 13.43 -12.40
C GLY A 316 -0.23 13.59 -11.63
N ALA A 317 -0.31 13.36 -10.32
CA ALA A 317 0.83 13.39 -9.42
C ALA A 317 1.69 12.13 -9.56
N LEU A 318 3.00 12.28 -9.42
CA LEU A 318 3.93 11.15 -9.40
C LEU A 318 3.59 10.15 -8.29
N ASP A 319 3.68 8.86 -8.61
CA ASP A 319 3.71 7.74 -7.67
C ASP A 319 4.90 6.83 -7.98
N ALA A 320 6.01 7.00 -7.26
CA ALA A 320 7.24 6.28 -7.50
C ALA A 320 7.10 4.77 -7.23
N GLY A 321 6.30 4.39 -6.23
CA GLY A 321 6.07 2.98 -5.92
C GLY A 321 5.38 2.25 -7.06
N LEU A 322 4.32 2.85 -7.61
CA LEU A 322 3.60 2.28 -8.76
C LEU A 322 4.45 2.36 -10.04
N ALA A 323 5.17 3.47 -10.26
CA ALA A 323 6.04 3.63 -11.43
C ALA A 323 7.13 2.56 -11.49
N VAL A 324 7.79 2.26 -10.36
CA VAL A 324 8.82 1.20 -10.28
C VAL A 324 8.21 -0.18 -10.52
N HIS A 325 7.02 -0.43 -9.96
CA HIS A 325 6.33 -1.71 -10.15
C HIS A 325 5.97 -1.94 -11.62
N ILE A 326 5.40 -0.94 -12.30
CA ILE A 326 5.08 -1.00 -13.73
C ILE A 326 6.37 -1.15 -14.55
N ALA A 327 7.39 -0.32 -14.28
CA ALA A 327 8.66 -0.33 -15.00
C ALA A 327 9.35 -1.70 -14.99
N ALA A 328 9.30 -2.41 -13.85
CA ALA A 328 9.93 -3.71 -13.70
C ALA A 328 9.35 -4.79 -14.64
N ASN A 329 8.08 -4.65 -15.02
CA ASN A 329 7.34 -5.59 -15.85
C ASN A 329 6.98 -5.02 -17.24
N TRP A 330 7.49 -3.83 -17.58
CA TRP A 330 7.13 -3.13 -18.80
C TRP A 330 7.71 -3.79 -20.04
N THR A 331 6.87 -4.03 -21.03
CA THR A 331 7.30 -4.38 -22.39
C THR A 331 7.45 -3.10 -23.20
N ASN A 332 8.60 -2.93 -23.84
CA ASN A 332 8.89 -1.71 -24.59
C ASN A 332 7.91 -1.52 -25.74
N VAL A 333 7.41 -0.29 -25.87
CA VAL A 333 6.53 0.08 -26.99
C VAL A 333 7.24 -0.08 -28.34
N GLY A 334 6.47 -0.33 -29.38
CA GLY A 334 6.95 -0.47 -30.74
C GLY A 334 7.71 0.77 -31.26
N PRO A 335 8.31 0.69 -32.47
CA PRO A 335 9.01 1.82 -33.07
C PRO A 335 8.12 3.07 -33.18
N GLU A 336 8.71 4.24 -32.96
CA GLU A 336 7.98 5.50 -33.16
C GLU A 336 7.58 5.66 -34.63
N LEU A 337 6.30 5.97 -34.86
CA LEU A 337 5.74 6.33 -36.13
C LEU A 337 5.24 7.78 -36.07
N ASN A 338 5.23 8.42 -37.23
CA ASN A 338 4.87 9.84 -37.35
C ASN A 338 3.92 10.05 -38.49
N TRP A 339 2.90 10.91 -38.26
CA TRP A 339 1.99 11.36 -39.31
C TRP A 339 1.95 12.89 -39.36
N THR A 340 1.72 13.48 -40.54
CA THR A 340 1.57 14.93 -40.72
C THR A 340 0.41 15.28 -41.63
N SER A 341 -0.34 16.32 -41.25
CA SER A 341 -1.37 16.89 -42.12
C SER A 341 -0.77 17.60 -43.33
N GLY A 342 0.52 17.93 -43.31
CA GLY A 342 1.09 18.96 -44.14
C GLY A 342 0.48 20.34 -43.82
N GLU A 343 1.11 21.38 -44.31
CA GLU A 343 0.64 22.77 -44.13
C GLU A 343 -0.75 23.01 -44.72
N LYS A 344 -1.67 23.46 -43.88
CA LYS A 344 -3.04 23.84 -44.24
C LYS A 344 -3.20 25.35 -44.24
N THR A 345 -3.25 25.96 -45.43
CA THR A 345 -3.42 27.40 -45.61
C THR A 345 -4.87 27.81 -45.33
N ILE A 346 -5.11 28.71 -44.38
CA ILE A 346 -6.43 29.23 -43.98
C ILE A 346 -6.66 30.64 -44.55
N SER A 347 -5.77 31.57 -44.24
CA SER A 347 -5.83 32.97 -44.72
C SER A 347 -7.16 33.66 -44.46
N GLN A 348 -7.74 33.46 -43.25
CA GLN A 348 -9.04 34.04 -42.88
C GLN A 348 -8.88 35.01 -41.71
N THR A 349 -9.66 36.09 -41.71
CA THR A 349 -9.70 37.05 -40.62
C THR A 349 -10.32 36.39 -39.37
N ILE A 350 -9.65 36.43 -38.26
CA ILE A 350 -10.16 35.99 -36.96
C ILE A 350 -11.20 37.00 -36.48
N PRO A 351 -12.44 36.58 -36.17
CA PRO A 351 -13.50 37.49 -35.72
C PRO A 351 -13.18 38.05 -34.33
N ASP A 352 -13.17 39.39 -34.19
CA ASP A 352 -12.90 40.10 -32.94
C ASP A 352 -13.98 39.84 -31.88
N ASN A 353 -13.58 39.48 -30.65
CA ASN A 353 -14.40 39.32 -29.47
C ASN A 353 -15.65 38.46 -29.67
N THR A 354 -15.49 37.26 -30.21
CA THR A 354 -16.60 36.34 -30.43
C THR A 354 -16.25 34.93 -29.90
N ALA A 355 -17.23 34.28 -29.28
CA ALA A 355 -17.10 32.89 -28.84
C ALA A 355 -17.13 31.89 -30.02
N ASN A 356 -17.48 32.32 -31.19
CA ASN A 356 -17.49 31.54 -32.42
C ASN A 356 -16.40 32.06 -33.36
N GLY A 357 -15.17 31.62 -33.14
CA GLY A 357 -14.02 31.94 -33.95
C GLY A 357 -13.98 31.22 -35.30
N LEU A 358 -12.81 30.88 -35.74
CA LEU A 358 -12.55 30.05 -36.90
C LEU A 358 -12.32 28.60 -36.46
N SER A 359 -12.69 27.65 -37.30
CA SER A 359 -12.32 26.24 -37.11
C SER A 359 -11.89 25.63 -38.42
N ASP A 360 -11.00 24.68 -38.40
CA ASP A 360 -10.61 23.82 -39.51
C ASP A 360 -10.48 22.38 -39.02
N THR A 361 -10.52 21.44 -39.96
CA THR A 361 -10.48 20.02 -39.64
C THR A 361 -9.48 19.27 -40.51
N VAL A 362 -8.96 18.19 -39.99
CA VAL A 362 -8.16 17.21 -40.73
C VAL A 362 -8.64 15.81 -40.40
N VAL A 363 -8.69 14.94 -41.41
CA VAL A 363 -8.98 13.52 -41.22
C VAL A 363 -7.68 12.77 -41.22
N VAL A 364 -7.47 12.00 -40.21
CA VAL A 364 -6.32 11.09 -40.00
C VAL A 364 -6.79 9.67 -40.27
N ASP A 365 -5.97 8.89 -40.95
CA ASP A 365 -6.14 7.47 -41.23
C ASP A 365 -4.70 6.87 -41.20
N ALA A 366 -4.12 6.80 -40.01
CA ALA A 366 -2.71 6.50 -39.83
C ALA A 366 -2.48 5.27 -38.95
N GLY A 367 -3.52 4.83 -38.22
CA GLY A 367 -3.44 3.66 -37.33
C GLY A 367 -2.38 3.85 -36.25
N LEU A 368 -2.36 5.00 -35.55
CA LEU A 368 -1.41 5.28 -34.51
C LEU A 368 -2.11 5.40 -33.12
N LEU A 369 -1.53 4.83 -32.10
CA LEU A 369 -1.75 5.23 -30.71
C LEU A 369 -0.95 6.50 -30.44
N VAL A 370 -1.64 7.57 -30.07
CA VAL A 370 -1.05 8.89 -29.90
C VAL A 370 -0.20 8.98 -28.65
N GLU A 371 1.02 9.50 -28.76
CA GLU A 371 1.84 9.90 -27.59
C GLU A 371 1.91 11.43 -27.50
N THR A 372 2.25 12.09 -28.58
CA THR A 372 2.35 13.56 -28.64
C THR A 372 1.72 14.08 -29.92
N VAL A 373 0.96 15.15 -29.78
CA VAL A 373 0.48 15.93 -30.93
C VAL A 373 1.20 17.28 -30.92
N GLU A 374 1.83 17.64 -32.02
CA GLU A 374 2.39 18.97 -32.26
C GLU A 374 1.53 19.76 -33.24
N VAL A 375 1.27 21.02 -32.96
CA VAL A 375 0.55 21.94 -33.81
C VAL A 375 1.42 23.13 -34.11
N ARG A 376 1.96 23.19 -35.34
CA ARG A 376 2.61 24.39 -35.87
C ARG A 376 1.55 25.38 -36.27
N PHE A 377 1.58 26.58 -35.71
CA PHE A 377 0.57 27.60 -35.81
C PHE A 377 1.13 28.94 -36.23
N ASP A 378 0.54 29.54 -37.26
CA ASP A 378 0.89 30.87 -37.73
C ASP A 378 -0.33 31.77 -37.83
N ALA A 379 -0.30 32.90 -37.15
CA ALA A 379 -1.35 33.89 -37.16
C ALA A 379 -0.78 35.30 -36.94
N ASP A 380 -1.15 36.21 -37.83
CA ASP A 380 -0.99 37.65 -37.59
C ASP A 380 -2.08 38.12 -36.62
N HIS A 381 -1.74 38.79 -35.55
CA HIS A 381 -2.71 39.41 -34.65
C HIS A 381 -2.12 40.63 -33.96
N THR A 382 -2.93 41.63 -33.63
CA THR A 382 -2.50 42.88 -32.97
C THR A 382 -1.95 42.56 -31.56
N TYR A 383 -2.63 41.68 -30.84
CA TYR A 383 -2.28 41.20 -29.50
C TYR A 383 -2.47 39.68 -29.47
N ARG A 384 -1.39 38.92 -29.53
CA ARG A 384 -1.50 37.47 -29.60
C ARG A 384 -2.08 36.85 -28.33
N GLY A 385 -1.98 37.54 -27.18
CA GLY A 385 -2.57 37.10 -25.94
C GLY A 385 -4.11 37.11 -25.91
N ASP A 386 -4.77 37.71 -26.95
CA ASP A 386 -6.23 37.67 -27.08
C ASP A 386 -6.71 36.33 -27.71
N ILE A 387 -5.78 35.58 -28.33
CA ILE A 387 -6.09 34.36 -29.08
C ILE A 387 -6.12 33.15 -28.15
N GLU A 388 -7.21 32.38 -28.25
CA GLU A 388 -7.34 31.04 -27.71
C GLU A 388 -7.22 30.03 -28.85
N VAL A 389 -6.44 28.97 -28.67
CA VAL A 389 -6.28 27.85 -29.61
C VAL A 389 -6.63 26.56 -28.91
N LYS A 390 -7.57 25.79 -29.49
CA LYS A 390 -7.97 24.46 -28.99
C LYS A 390 -7.82 23.41 -30.06
N LEU A 391 -7.38 22.24 -29.67
CA LEU A 391 -7.38 21.05 -30.53
C LEU A 391 -8.33 20.02 -29.92
N THR A 392 -9.17 19.43 -30.73
CA THR A 392 -10.10 18.37 -30.32
C THR A 392 -9.81 17.11 -31.13
N SER A 393 -9.60 15.99 -30.46
CA SER A 393 -9.39 14.67 -31.07
C SER A 393 -10.71 14.07 -31.61
N PRO A 394 -10.66 12.99 -32.38
CA PRO A 394 -11.85 12.24 -32.80
C PRO A 394 -12.73 11.77 -31.65
N ASP A 395 -12.12 11.40 -30.52
CA ASP A 395 -12.78 10.93 -29.28
C ASP A 395 -13.41 12.08 -28.49
N GLY A 396 -13.11 13.34 -28.85
CA GLY A 396 -13.66 14.52 -28.20
C GLY A 396 -12.81 15.07 -27.07
N THR A 397 -11.59 14.57 -26.86
CA THR A 397 -10.60 15.14 -25.91
C THR A 397 -10.17 16.51 -26.40
N ILE A 398 -10.25 17.52 -25.54
CA ILE A 398 -9.91 18.91 -25.83
C ILE A 398 -8.63 19.33 -25.14
N SER A 399 -7.61 19.66 -25.93
CA SER A 399 -6.39 20.33 -25.50
C SER A 399 -6.49 21.83 -25.68
N ARG A 400 -6.26 22.61 -24.64
CA ARG A 400 -6.08 24.06 -24.70
C ARG A 400 -4.61 24.35 -25.00
N LEU A 401 -4.29 24.64 -26.25
CA LEU A 401 -2.91 24.90 -26.69
C LEU A 401 -2.46 26.31 -26.38
N ALA A 402 -3.37 27.28 -26.50
CA ALA A 402 -3.17 28.65 -26.04
C ALA A 402 -4.43 29.18 -25.37
N GLU A 403 -4.23 29.99 -24.35
CA GLU A 403 -5.30 30.61 -23.57
C GLU A 403 -5.18 32.12 -23.56
N VAL A 404 -6.30 32.79 -23.32
CA VAL A 404 -6.31 34.27 -23.22
C VAL A 404 -5.45 34.72 -22.04
N HIS A 405 -4.49 35.61 -22.31
CA HIS A 405 -3.56 36.12 -21.31
C HIS A 405 -3.09 37.55 -21.62
N ASN A 406 -2.37 38.18 -20.70
CA ASN A 406 -1.97 39.59 -20.86
C ASN A 406 -0.67 39.72 -21.67
N ASP A 407 -0.70 39.29 -22.94
CA ASP A 407 0.39 39.48 -23.90
C ASP A 407 0.02 40.48 -25.00
N ASN A 408 0.66 41.64 -24.95
CA ASN A 408 0.49 42.69 -25.95
C ASN A 408 1.47 42.61 -27.13
N ASN A 409 2.27 41.55 -27.23
CA ASN A 409 3.06 41.30 -28.42
C ASN A 409 2.14 40.87 -29.58
N ASN A 410 2.64 41.00 -30.76
CA ASN A 410 1.92 40.62 -31.97
C ASN A 410 2.34 39.22 -32.41
N ASN A 411 1.46 38.57 -33.16
CA ASN A 411 1.64 37.38 -33.98
C ASN A 411 2.10 36.11 -33.25
N TYR A 412 1.64 34.99 -33.71
CA TYR A 412 2.30 33.70 -33.62
C TYR A 412 3.01 33.45 -34.97
N ASN A 413 4.34 33.29 -34.92
CA ASN A 413 5.12 33.08 -36.15
C ASN A 413 5.66 31.65 -36.12
N GLU A 414 5.02 30.73 -36.83
CA GLU A 414 5.43 29.32 -36.87
C GLU A 414 5.64 28.70 -35.47
N TRP A 415 4.83 29.14 -34.48
CA TRP A 415 4.98 28.62 -33.12
C TRP A 415 4.44 27.18 -33.04
N VAL A 416 5.19 26.30 -32.41
CA VAL A 416 4.78 24.92 -32.18
C VAL A 416 4.19 24.81 -30.79
N PHE A 417 2.93 24.44 -30.70
CA PHE A 417 2.29 23.98 -29.49
C PHE A 417 2.36 22.45 -29.44
N SER A 418 2.41 21.87 -28.26
CA SER A 418 2.29 20.44 -28.11
C SER A 418 1.19 20.03 -27.12
N SER A 419 0.72 18.79 -27.26
CA SER A 419 -0.20 18.18 -26.32
C SER A 419 0.17 16.72 -26.09
N VAL A 420 0.21 16.32 -24.84
CA VAL A 420 0.35 14.94 -24.36
C VAL A 420 -0.96 14.41 -23.75
N LEU A 421 -2.05 15.20 -23.83
CA LEU A 421 -3.33 14.85 -23.19
C LEU A 421 -4.14 13.81 -23.99
N HIS A 422 -3.75 13.54 -25.23
CA HIS A 422 -4.34 12.52 -26.11
C HIS A 422 -3.63 11.16 -26.02
N TRP A 423 -2.90 10.92 -24.95
CA TRP A 423 -2.07 9.72 -24.75
C TRP A 423 -2.87 8.45 -24.94
N ASP A 424 -2.36 7.52 -25.76
CA ASP A 424 -2.96 6.23 -26.13
C ASP A 424 -4.32 6.33 -26.87
N GLU A 425 -4.83 7.53 -27.24
CA GLU A 425 -5.99 7.63 -28.14
C GLU A 425 -5.64 7.14 -29.54
N SER A 426 -6.61 6.53 -30.24
CA SER A 426 -6.45 6.30 -31.68
C SER A 426 -6.29 7.62 -32.43
N SER A 427 -5.32 7.68 -33.32
CA SER A 427 -5.12 8.84 -34.18
C SER A 427 -6.28 9.04 -35.19
N ASP A 428 -7.01 7.97 -35.54
CA ASP A 428 -7.86 7.86 -36.69
C ASP A 428 -9.20 8.58 -36.50
N GLY A 429 -9.55 9.38 -37.46
CA GLY A 429 -10.79 10.15 -37.47
C GLY A 429 -10.60 11.62 -37.73
N THR A 430 -11.53 12.45 -37.27
CA THR A 430 -11.55 13.89 -37.56
C THR A 430 -11.04 14.69 -36.39
N TRP A 431 -9.87 15.29 -36.54
CA TRP A 431 -9.31 16.28 -35.62
C TRP A 431 -9.82 17.69 -36.00
N THR A 432 -10.12 18.50 -34.98
CA THR A 432 -10.62 19.84 -35.13
C THR A 432 -9.76 20.84 -34.37
N ILE A 433 -9.29 21.89 -35.07
CA ILE A 433 -8.66 23.05 -34.42
C ILE A 433 -9.66 24.21 -34.39
N GLU A 434 -9.73 24.91 -33.26
CA GLU A 434 -10.52 26.13 -33.06
C GLU A 434 -9.62 27.28 -32.67
N VAL A 435 -9.83 28.46 -33.32
CA VAL A 435 -9.07 29.69 -33.07
C VAL A 435 -10.04 30.83 -32.77
N ASN A 436 -10.02 31.33 -31.55
CA ASN A 436 -10.92 32.37 -31.06
C ASN A 436 -10.12 33.62 -30.65
N ASP A 437 -10.62 34.79 -30.97
CA ASP A 437 -10.25 36.04 -30.32
C ASP A 437 -11.33 36.37 -29.29
N ASN A 438 -10.99 36.27 -28.03
CA ASN A 438 -11.92 36.42 -26.89
C ASN A 438 -11.83 37.81 -26.22
N GLN A 439 -11.08 38.74 -26.78
CA GLN A 439 -10.91 40.10 -26.28
C GLN A 439 -11.37 41.13 -27.32
N ASN A 440 -11.68 42.34 -26.86
CA ASN A 440 -12.20 43.40 -27.76
C ASN A 440 -11.09 44.32 -28.21
N GLY A 441 -10.98 44.54 -29.53
CA GLY A 441 -10.17 45.59 -30.14
C GLY A 441 -8.88 45.14 -30.80
N GLY A 442 -8.60 43.84 -30.85
CA GLY A 442 -7.60 43.21 -31.68
C GLY A 442 -8.12 42.96 -33.12
N THR A 443 -7.22 42.68 -34.03
CA THR A 443 -7.57 42.18 -35.39
C THR A 443 -6.48 41.23 -35.82
N GLY A 444 -6.85 40.11 -36.41
CA GLY A 444 -5.92 39.10 -36.82
C GLY A 444 -6.34 38.32 -38.06
N THR A 445 -5.40 37.58 -38.56
CA THR A 445 -5.59 36.64 -39.68
C THR A 445 -4.92 35.33 -39.27
N TRP A 446 -5.69 34.24 -39.27
CA TRP A 446 -5.12 32.91 -39.19
C TRP A 446 -4.56 32.53 -40.55
N ASN A 447 -3.25 32.41 -40.66
CA ASN A 447 -2.55 32.23 -41.92
C ASN A 447 -2.55 30.76 -42.35
N HIS A 448 -1.98 29.90 -41.48
CA HIS A 448 -1.92 28.45 -41.73
C HIS A 448 -1.67 27.69 -40.41
N TRP A 449 -1.78 26.38 -40.48
CA TRP A 449 -1.41 25.46 -39.43
C TRP A 449 -1.00 24.11 -40.04
N GLU A 450 -0.30 23.33 -39.23
CA GLU A 450 0.07 21.95 -39.53
C GLU A 450 -0.03 21.14 -38.24
N MET A 451 -0.54 19.92 -38.34
CA MET A 451 -0.58 18.97 -37.23
C MET A 451 0.37 17.80 -37.50
N LEU A 452 1.15 17.45 -36.50
CA LEU A 452 2.00 16.26 -36.47
C LEU A 452 1.53 15.38 -35.34
N ILE A 453 1.42 14.08 -35.57
CA ILE A 453 1.13 13.08 -34.57
C ILE A 453 2.34 12.16 -34.47
N HIS A 454 2.79 11.91 -33.24
CA HIS A 454 3.86 10.99 -32.89
C HIS A 454 3.27 9.92 -32.00
N GLY A 455 3.62 8.65 -32.23
CA GLY A 455 3.10 7.55 -31.45
C GLY A 455 3.62 6.19 -31.88
N ALA A 456 2.97 5.15 -31.43
CA ALA A 456 3.20 3.77 -31.83
C ALA A 456 2.17 3.31 -32.85
N GLU A 457 2.41 2.21 -33.53
CA GLU A 457 1.39 1.54 -34.32
C GLU A 457 0.23 1.14 -33.44
N GLU A 458 -1.00 1.47 -33.86
CA GLU A 458 -2.20 1.01 -33.19
C GLU A 458 -2.39 -0.46 -33.49
N VAL A 459 -2.10 -1.26 -32.51
CA VAL A 459 -2.33 -2.70 -32.59
C VAL A 459 -3.78 -2.95 -32.19
N ILE A 460 -4.59 -3.39 -33.15
CA ILE A 460 -5.98 -3.75 -32.85
C ILE A 460 -5.98 -5.06 -32.11
N ASP A 461 -6.56 -5.07 -30.94
CA ASP A 461 -6.83 -6.20 -30.07
C ASP A 461 -8.29 -6.03 -29.65
N THR A 462 -9.20 -6.72 -30.35
CA THR A 462 -10.64 -6.44 -30.30
C THR A 462 -11.29 -6.92 -29.01
N ASP A 463 -10.80 -8.00 -28.42
CA ASP A 463 -11.32 -8.60 -27.18
C ASP A 463 -10.48 -8.31 -25.93
N ASN A 464 -9.33 -7.63 -26.12
CA ASN A 464 -8.42 -7.16 -25.08
C ASN A 464 -7.78 -8.27 -24.26
N ASP A 465 -7.40 -9.35 -24.90
CA ASP A 465 -6.71 -10.47 -24.27
C ASP A 465 -5.17 -10.33 -24.26
N GLY A 466 -4.65 -9.32 -24.99
CA GLY A 466 -3.22 -9.02 -25.13
C GLY A 466 -2.60 -9.62 -26.39
N LEU A 467 -3.38 -10.27 -27.24
CA LEU A 467 -2.95 -10.81 -28.54
C LEU A 467 -3.59 -9.97 -29.67
N PRO A 468 -2.81 -9.44 -30.61
CA PRO A 468 -3.38 -8.66 -31.72
C PRO A 468 -4.24 -9.49 -32.66
N ASP A 469 -5.39 -8.93 -33.13
CA ASP A 469 -6.29 -9.56 -34.13
C ASP A 469 -5.54 -10.16 -35.31
N GLU A 470 -4.48 -9.48 -35.80
CA GLU A 470 -3.67 -9.96 -36.94
C GLU A 470 -2.85 -11.19 -36.57
N ASP A 471 -2.29 -11.23 -35.37
CA ASP A 471 -1.51 -12.38 -34.87
C ASP A 471 -2.44 -13.55 -34.53
N GLU A 472 -3.62 -13.29 -33.98
CA GLU A 472 -4.63 -14.28 -33.73
C GLU A 472 -5.02 -15.02 -35.01
N VAL A 473 -5.44 -14.28 -36.02
CA VAL A 473 -5.88 -14.89 -37.30
C VAL A 473 -4.76 -15.53 -38.08
N ASN A 474 -3.57 -14.92 -38.13
CA ASN A 474 -2.51 -15.32 -39.06
C ASN A 474 -1.44 -16.20 -38.44
N VAL A 475 -1.25 -16.15 -37.12
CA VAL A 475 -0.17 -16.86 -36.41
C VAL A 475 -0.72 -17.93 -35.47
N HIS A 476 -1.70 -17.58 -34.64
CA HIS A 476 -2.17 -18.44 -33.55
C HIS A 476 -3.46 -19.18 -33.90
N ASN A 477 -4.25 -18.66 -34.85
CA ASN A 477 -5.51 -19.22 -35.32
C ASN A 477 -6.61 -19.23 -34.23
N THR A 478 -6.55 -18.19 -33.38
CA THR A 478 -7.56 -17.87 -32.38
C THR A 478 -8.66 -16.96 -32.96
N ASP A 479 -9.71 -16.66 -32.20
CA ASP A 479 -10.83 -15.81 -32.63
C ASP A 479 -10.69 -14.39 -32.05
N PRO A 480 -10.38 -13.36 -32.84
CA PRO A 480 -10.15 -11.98 -32.36
C PRO A 480 -11.37 -11.27 -31.74
N PHE A 481 -12.42 -11.99 -31.45
CA PHE A 481 -13.60 -11.50 -30.74
C PHE A 481 -13.91 -12.31 -29.48
N ASP A 482 -13.08 -13.29 -29.14
CA ASP A 482 -13.25 -14.17 -28.00
C ASP A 482 -11.89 -14.37 -27.29
N SER A 483 -11.69 -13.64 -26.22
CA SER A 483 -10.44 -13.56 -25.47
C SER A 483 -9.96 -14.88 -24.85
N ASP A 484 -10.68 -15.99 -25.05
CA ASP A 484 -10.42 -17.32 -24.50
C ASP A 484 -11.02 -18.33 -25.47
N THR A 485 -10.31 -18.57 -26.59
CA THR A 485 -10.81 -19.29 -27.77
C THR A 485 -11.23 -20.74 -27.46
N ASP A 486 -10.56 -21.43 -26.56
CA ASP A 486 -10.88 -22.81 -26.18
C ASP A 486 -11.66 -22.94 -24.88
N ASN A 487 -11.90 -21.82 -24.19
CA ASN A 487 -12.73 -21.68 -22.99
C ASN A 487 -12.22 -22.43 -21.74
N ASP A 488 -10.93 -22.45 -21.54
CA ASP A 488 -10.28 -23.05 -20.38
C ASP A 488 -10.12 -22.10 -19.17
N ASN A 489 -10.41 -20.80 -19.35
CA ASN A 489 -10.26 -19.64 -18.47
C ASN A 489 -8.85 -19.03 -18.44
N LEU A 490 -8.00 -19.32 -19.39
CA LEU A 490 -6.84 -18.50 -19.72
C LEU A 490 -7.15 -17.66 -20.97
N PRO A 491 -6.82 -16.36 -20.98
CA PRO A 491 -6.86 -15.60 -22.21
C PRO A 491 -5.80 -16.08 -23.20
N ASP A 492 -6.14 -16.10 -24.52
CA ASP A 492 -5.25 -16.56 -25.58
C ASP A 492 -3.87 -15.87 -25.51
N GLY A 493 -3.85 -14.55 -25.28
CA GLY A 493 -2.60 -13.81 -25.09
C GLY A 493 -1.82 -14.22 -23.85
N PHE A 494 -2.50 -14.59 -22.77
CA PHE A 494 -1.81 -15.11 -21.57
C PHE A 494 -1.16 -16.47 -21.86
N GLU A 495 -1.81 -17.31 -22.61
CA GLU A 495 -1.30 -18.62 -23.00
C GLU A 495 -0.03 -18.52 -23.83
N ILE A 496 -0.04 -17.65 -24.82
CA ILE A 496 1.11 -17.41 -25.72
C ILE A 496 2.31 -16.81 -24.96
N PHE A 497 2.08 -15.82 -24.11
CA PHE A 497 3.18 -15.04 -23.53
C PHE A 497 3.61 -15.47 -22.15
N ASN A 498 2.74 -16.18 -21.39
CA ASN A 498 2.97 -16.49 -19.98
C ASN A 498 3.04 -18.00 -19.71
N SER A 499 2.01 -18.77 -20.04
CA SER A 499 1.96 -20.22 -19.76
C SER A 499 2.66 -21.05 -20.84
N SER A 500 2.71 -20.56 -22.08
CA SER A 500 3.19 -21.28 -23.27
C SER A 500 2.31 -22.49 -23.63
N THR A 501 1.05 -22.45 -23.23
CA THR A 501 0.02 -23.41 -23.59
C THR A 501 -0.52 -23.15 -25.00
N ASN A 502 -1.42 -23.96 -25.49
CA ASN A 502 -1.97 -23.82 -26.83
C ASN A 502 -3.37 -23.20 -26.78
N PRO A 503 -3.59 -21.94 -27.17
CA PRO A 503 -4.85 -21.20 -27.00
C PRO A 503 -6.03 -21.74 -27.85
N THR A 504 -5.92 -22.92 -28.42
CA THR A 504 -6.96 -23.61 -29.15
C THR A 504 -7.17 -25.05 -28.66
N ASP A 505 -6.59 -25.41 -27.52
CA ASP A 505 -6.64 -26.75 -26.91
C ASP A 505 -6.67 -26.62 -25.38
N ASP A 506 -7.84 -26.84 -24.81
CA ASP A 506 -8.16 -26.58 -23.41
C ASP A 506 -7.40 -27.45 -22.37
N ASP A 507 -6.59 -28.44 -22.84
CA ASP A 507 -5.78 -29.37 -22.03
C ASP A 507 -4.51 -29.73 -22.84
N THR A 508 -3.51 -28.86 -22.80
CA THR A 508 -2.31 -28.90 -23.68
C THR A 508 -1.48 -30.19 -23.54
N ASP A 509 -1.49 -30.86 -22.39
CA ASP A 509 -0.71 -32.09 -22.16
C ASP A 509 -1.57 -33.36 -22.03
N ASP A 510 -2.88 -33.26 -22.28
CA ASP A 510 -3.85 -34.36 -22.32
C ASP A 510 -3.98 -35.13 -20.98
N ASP A 511 -3.87 -34.48 -19.83
CA ASP A 511 -3.88 -35.12 -18.51
C ASP A 511 -5.25 -35.11 -17.79
N LEU A 512 -6.26 -34.43 -18.35
CA LEU A 512 -7.64 -34.24 -17.87
C LEU A 512 -7.85 -33.02 -16.94
N LEU A 513 -6.85 -32.24 -16.60
CA LEU A 513 -7.01 -30.88 -16.10
C LEU A 513 -7.01 -29.91 -17.28
N LEU A 514 -7.73 -28.83 -17.15
CA LEU A 514 -7.64 -27.74 -18.12
C LEU A 514 -6.42 -26.87 -17.77
N ASP A 515 -5.74 -26.33 -18.76
CA ASP A 515 -4.57 -25.46 -18.56
C ASP A 515 -4.87 -24.33 -17.58
N GLY A 516 -6.05 -23.70 -17.67
CA GLY A 516 -6.50 -22.69 -16.72
C GLY A 516 -6.72 -23.21 -15.29
N GLN A 517 -7.11 -24.46 -15.12
CA GLN A 517 -7.19 -25.05 -13.78
C GLN A 517 -5.81 -25.30 -13.20
N GLU A 518 -4.88 -25.73 -14.02
CA GLU A 518 -3.51 -25.98 -13.62
C GLU A 518 -2.81 -24.68 -13.19
N VAL A 519 -2.85 -23.66 -14.05
CA VAL A 519 -2.19 -22.37 -13.79
C VAL A 519 -2.82 -21.60 -12.63
N LEU A 520 -4.16 -21.57 -12.54
CA LEU A 520 -4.87 -20.66 -11.62
C LEU A 520 -5.29 -21.32 -10.29
N ILE A 521 -5.48 -22.63 -10.27
CA ILE A 521 -6.07 -23.33 -9.12
C ILE A 521 -5.08 -24.29 -8.48
N PHE A 522 -4.51 -25.20 -9.28
CA PHE A 522 -3.69 -26.29 -8.76
C PHE A 522 -2.20 -25.94 -8.73
N LEU A 523 -1.77 -24.94 -9.54
CA LEU A 523 -0.38 -24.47 -9.67
C LEU A 523 0.54 -25.58 -10.20
N THR A 524 0.00 -26.50 -10.99
CA THR A 524 0.72 -27.53 -11.73
C THR A 524 1.31 -26.95 -13.02
N ASN A 525 2.04 -27.77 -13.76
CA ASN A 525 2.68 -27.37 -15.00
C ASN A 525 1.85 -27.83 -16.21
N PRO A 526 1.09 -26.96 -16.89
CA PRO A 526 0.15 -27.31 -17.97
C PRO A 526 0.85 -27.84 -19.25
N LEU A 527 2.13 -28.09 -19.21
CA LEU A 527 2.92 -28.68 -20.30
C LEU A 527 3.51 -30.04 -19.90
N GLN A 528 3.14 -30.56 -18.73
CA GLN A 528 3.70 -31.79 -18.19
C GLN A 528 2.67 -32.54 -17.37
N SER A 529 2.04 -33.51 -17.93
CA SER A 529 0.94 -34.33 -17.37
C SER A 529 1.21 -35.04 -16.03
N ASP A 530 2.36 -34.87 -15.43
CA ASP A 530 2.81 -35.41 -14.14
C ASP A 530 3.86 -34.45 -13.58
N THR A 531 3.39 -33.42 -12.87
CA THR A 531 4.23 -32.31 -12.43
C THR A 531 5.31 -32.72 -11.42
N ASP A 532 5.01 -33.63 -10.50
CA ASP A 532 5.95 -34.07 -9.47
C ASP A 532 6.69 -35.38 -9.83
N SER A 533 6.33 -35.99 -10.96
CA SER A 533 7.00 -37.15 -11.56
C SER A 533 6.90 -38.42 -10.71
N ASP A 534 5.77 -38.67 -10.09
CA ASP A 534 5.55 -39.86 -9.28
C ASP A 534 4.88 -41.02 -10.06
N GLY A 535 4.36 -40.75 -11.26
CA GLY A 535 3.73 -41.72 -12.15
C GLY A 535 2.21 -41.67 -12.15
N LEU A 536 1.59 -40.75 -11.37
CA LEU A 536 0.21 -40.34 -11.50
C LEU A 536 0.16 -39.07 -12.34
N ASN A 537 -0.86 -38.90 -13.16
CA ASN A 537 -1.07 -37.64 -13.86
C ASN A 537 -1.79 -36.65 -12.91
N ASP A 538 -1.48 -35.38 -13.02
CA ASP A 538 -2.05 -34.30 -12.17
C ASP A 538 -3.59 -34.36 -12.15
N GLY A 539 -4.22 -34.54 -13.32
CA GLY A 539 -5.66 -34.72 -13.43
C GLY A 539 -6.18 -35.99 -12.76
N THR A 540 -5.43 -37.09 -12.76
CA THR A 540 -5.79 -38.30 -12.00
C THR A 540 -5.73 -38.05 -10.50
N GLU A 541 -4.72 -37.31 -10.04
CA GLU A 541 -4.54 -36.97 -8.64
C GLU A 541 -5.66 -36.06 -8.12
N VAL A 542 -5.98 -35.02 -8.85
CA VAL A 542 -7.04 -34.07 -8.47
C VAL A 542 -8.44 -34.70 -8.56
N LEU A 543 -8.74 -35.38 -9.67
CA LEU A 543 -10.13 -35.79 -9.99
C LEU A 543 -10.50 -37.19 -9.50
N VAL A 544 -9.52 -38.06 -9.31
CA VAL A 544 -9.77 -39.47 -8.99
C VAL A 544 -9.26 -39.86 -7.61
N THR A 545 -8.00 -39.55 -7.31
CA THR A 545 -7.36 -39.97 -6.06
C THR A 545 -7.51 -38.91 -4.94
N ASN A 546 -7.79 -37.67 -5.31
CA ASN A 546 -7.81 -36.50 -4.40
C ASN A 546 -6.50 -36.29 -3.65
N SER A 547 -5.38 -36.64 -4.30
CA SER A 547 -4.04 -36.34 -3.84
C SER A 547 -3.59 -34.95 -4.30
N ASN A 548 -2.36 -34.56 -3.97
CA ASN A 548 -1.82 -33.26 -4.32
C ASN A 548 -0.81 -33.38 -5.45
N PRO A 549 -1.09 -32.87 -6.65
CA PRO A 549 -0.26 -33.05 -7.84
C PRO A 549 1.11 -32.34 -7.80
N LEU A 550 1.45 -31.70 -6.69
CA LEU A 550 2.76 -31.05 -6.47
C LEU A 550 3.61 -31.80 -5.43
N ILE A 551 3.13 -32.93 -4.93
CA ILE A 551 3.81 -33.67 -3.86
C ILE A 551 3.92 -35.13 -4.28
N TYR A 552 5.13 -35.55 -4.59
CA TYR A 552 5.47 -36.92 -4.97
C TYR A 552 4.84 -37.95 -4.04
N ASP A 553 3.86 -38.69 -4.54
CA ASP A 553 3.11 -39.68 -3.81
C ASP A 553 3.90 -40.99 -3.73
N VAL A 554 4.38 -41.30 -2.53
CA VAL A 554 5.18 -42.49 -2.26
C VAL A 554 4.27 -43.62 -1.81
N ASP A 555 4.42 -44.81 -2.39
CA ASP A 555 4.01 -46.09 -1.82
C ASP A 555 5.27 -46.70 -1.19
N GLU A 556 5.58 -46.33 0.09
CA GLU A 556 6.88 -46.63 0.74
C GLU A 556 7.04 -48.10 1.06
N ASP A 557 5.95 -48.84 1.27
CA ASP A 557 5.96 -50.25 1.58
C ASP A 557 5.55 -51.17 0.42
N ALA A 558 5.19 -50.61 -0.72
CA ALA A 558 4.87 -51.24 -1.97
C ALA A 558 3.68 -52.22 -1.91
N ASP A 559 2.67 -51.85 -1.15
CA ASP A 559 1.47 -52.67 -0.96
C ASP A 559 0.30 -52.33 -1.92
N GLY A 560 0.48 -51.27 -2.73
CA GLY A 560 -0.44 -50.80 -3.77
C GLY A 560 -1.35 -49.68 -3.33
N TRP A 561 -1.14 -49.08 -2.17
CA TRP A 561 -1.81 -47.89 -1.69
C TRP A 561 -0.79 -46.81 -1.42
N TYR A 562 -1.09 -45.57 -1.82
CA TYR A 562 -0.22 -44.43 -1.64
C TYR A 562 -0.44 -43.78 -0.27
N TRP A 563 0.52 -43.00 0.22
CA TRP A 563 0.51 -42.36 1.53
C TRP A 563 -0.77 -41.57 1.88
N PHE A 564 -1.48 -41.02 0.89
CA PHE A 564 -2.76 -40.30 1.11
C PHE A 564 -3.97 -41.18 1.20
N GLN A 565 -3.88 -42.43 0.83
CA GLN A 565 -4.91 -43.46 0.93
C GLN A 565 -4.61 -44.43 2.07
N ASP A 566 -3.35 -44.55 2.40
CA ASP A 566 -2.83 -45.46 3.42
C ASP A 566 -2.53 -44.69 4.71
N CYS A 567 -3.12 -45.07 5.82
CA CYS A 567 -2.88 -44.44 7.10
C CYS A 567 -1.54 -44.86 7.74
N ASN A 568 -0.80 -45.80 7.14
CA ASN A 568 0.55 -46.14 7.52
C ASN A 568 1.39 -46.72 6.38
N ASP A 569 1.76 -45.89 5.42
CA ASP A 569 2.51 -46.15 4.20
C ASP A 569 3.94 -46.77 4.43
N THR A 570 4.24 -47.21 5.64
CA THR A 570 5.47 -47.93 5.99
C THR A 570 5.20 -49.36 6.45
N ASN A 571 3.92 -49.80 6.48
CA ASN A 571 3.54 -51.12 6.98
C ASN A 571 2.48 -51.77 6.10
N PRO A 572 2.83 -52.67 5.20
CA PRO A 572 1.94 -53.27 4.21
C PRO A 572 0.75 -54.10 4.76
N LEU A 573 0.60 -54.15 6.07
CA LEU A 573 -0.52 -54.80 6.77
C LEU A 573 -1.59 -53.80 7.24
N ILE A 574 -1.30 -52.51 7.17
CA ILE A 574 -2.19 -51.41 7.54
C ILE A 574 -2.50 -50.65 6.24
N LYS A 575 -3.72 -50.85 5.73
CA LYS A 575 -4.15 -50.27 4.45
C LYS A 575 -5.64 -50.34 4.26
N PRO A 576 -6.26 -49.54 3.37
CA PRO A 576 -7.68 -49.70 3.06
C PRO A 576 -8.11 -51.09 2.73
N MET A 577 -9.32 -51.47 3.14
CA MET A 577 -9.98 -52.78 2.85
C MET A 577 -9.40 -54.02 3.59
N VAL A 578 -8.48 -53.87 4.52
CA VAL A 578 -8.14 -54.97 5.42
C VAL A 578 -9.18 -55.12 6.55
N THR A 579 -9.12 -56.20 7.32
CA THR A 579 -10.02 -56.38 8.46
C THR A 579 -9.43 -55.70 9.67
N GLU A 580 -10.24 -54.86 10.36
CA GLU A 580 -9.89 -54.22 11.58
C GLU A 580 -9.55 -55.19 12.70
N LEU A 581 -8.55 -54.87 13.50
CA LEU A 581 -8.11 -55.61 14.68
C LEU A 581 -8.15 -54.70 15.89
N LEU A 582 -8.49 -55.19 17.06
CA LEU A 582 -8.44 -54.42 18.29
C LEU A 582 -7.02 -54.43 18.84
N ASP A 583 -6.18 -53.53 18.33
CA ASP A 583 -4.74 -53.47 18.66
C ASP A 583 -4.20 -52.03 18.83
N GLY A 584 -5.10 -51.05 18.80
CA GLY A 584 -4.77 -49.67 18.96
C GLY A 584 -4.24 -48.99 17.69
N VAL A 585 -4.45 -49.62 16.54
CA VAL A 585 -4.06 -49.12 15.22
C VAL A 585 -5.27 -49.15 14.30
N ASP A 586 -5.50 -48.11 13.54
CA ASP A 586 -6.44 -48.12 12.43
C ASP A 586 -5.84 -48.97 11.31
N ASN A 587 -6.20 -50.26 11.27
CA ASN A 587 -5.62 -51.21 10.32
C ASN A 587 -6.21 -51.06 8.91
N ASN A 588 -7.45 -50.61 8.80
CA ASN A 588 -8.20 -50.54 7.54
C ASN A 588 -8.33 -49.12 6.96
N CYS A 589 -7.79 -48.12 7.67
CA CYS A 589 -7.81 -46.70 7.31
C CYS A 589 -9.26 -46.14 7.12
N VAL A 590 -10.23 -46.58 7.87
CA VAL A 590 -11.64 -46.20 7.75
C VAL A 590 -12.22 -45.87 9.13
N ASP A 591 -12.81 -44.69 9.26
CA ASP A 591 -13.57 -44.22 10.45
C ASP A 591 -12.78 -44.09 11.77
N GLY A 592 -11.50 -44.50 11.83
CA GLY A 592 -10.59 -44.31 12.97
C GLY A 592 -10.07 -45.61 13.59
N ILE A 593 -9.44 -45.52 14.74
CA ILE A 593 -8.78 -46.67 15.42
C ILE A 593 -9.81 -47.60 16.02
N ASP A 594 -9.74 -48.90 15.67
CA ASP A 594 -10.55 -49.98 16.26
C ASP A 594 -12.09 -49.77 16.18
N GLU A 595 -12.60 -49.13 15.09
CA GLU A 595 -13.98 -48.62 15.02
C GLU A 595 -15.07 -49.72 15.06
N GLY A 596 -14.78 -50.91 14.67
CA GLY A 596 -15.71 -52.04 14.72
C GLY A 596 -16.05 -52.51 16.13
N PHE A 597 -15.24 -52.20 17.10
CA PHE A 597 -15.28 -52.70 18.46
C PHE A 597 -16.05 -51.81 19.43
N ALA A 598 -16.43 -50.60 19.01
CA ALA A 598 -17.17 -49.65 19.85
C ALA A 598 -18.57 -50.08 20.27
N GLN A 599 -19.14 -51.11 19.65
CA GLN A 599 -20.45 -51.69 19.97
C GLN A 599 -20.38 -53.18 20.32
N LEU A 600 -19.20 -53.74 20.33
CA LEU A 600 -18.96 -55.11 20.77
C LEU A 600 -18.68 -55.08 22.28
N ASP A 601 -19.21 -55.99 23.00
CA ASP A 601 -19.08 -56.22 24.45
C ASP A 601 -18.93 -57.74 24.59
N SER A 602 -17.69 -58.23 24.70
CA SER A 602 -17.37 -59.63 24.53
C SER A 602 -17.54 -60.46 25.81
N ASP A 603 -17.41 -59.84 26.99
CA ASP A 603 -17.62 -60.49 28.29
C ASP A 603 -18.93 -60.13 28.99
N ASN A 604 -19.69 -59.15 28.43
CA ASN A 604 -21.01 -58.70 28.85
C ASN A 604 -21.07 -57.95 30.17
N ASP A 605 -20.07 -57.17 30.46
CA ASP A 605 -19.97 -56.33 31.66
C ASP A 605 -20.58 -54.91 31.48
N ARG A 606 -21.02 -54.53 30.26
CA ARG A 606 -21.60 -53.24 29.80
C ARG A 606 -20.59 -52.20 29.35
N LEU A 607 -19.31 -52.49 29.36
CA LEU A 607 -18.33 -51.75 28.59
C LEU A 607 -18.27 -52.32 27.17
N SER A 608 -17.76 -51.58 26.25
CA SER A 608 -17.47 -52.13 24.92
C SER A 608 -15.98 -52.49 24.85
N ASP A 609 -15.66 -53.52 24.06
CA ASP A 609 -14.28 -53.96 23.84
C ASP A 609 -13.35 -52.78 23.53
N TRP A 610 -13.85 -51.77 22.77
CA TRP A 610 -13.13 -50.55 22.46
C TRP A 610 -12.88 -49.67 23.70
N ALA A 611 -13.90 -49.52 24.58
CA ALA A 611 -13.78 -48.71 25.78
C ALA A 611 -12.82 -49.33 26.80
N GLU A 612 -12.88 -50.64 26.90
CA GLU A 612 -11.99 -51.40 27.78
C GLU A 612 -10.54 -51.27 27.33
N PHE A 613 -10.27 -51.49 26.07
CA PHE A 613 -8.93 -51.45 25.51
C PHE A 613 -8.33 -50.02 25.52
N HIS A 614 -9.13 -49.01 25.12
CA HIS A 614 -8.60 -47.65 24.90
C HIS A 614 -8.76 -46.70 26.06
N VAL A 615 -9.77 -46.91 26.90
CA VAL A 615 -10.12 -45.90 27.93
C VAL A 615 -9.87 -46.46 29.32
N GLN A 616 -10.33 -47.67 29.58
CA GLN A 616 -10.28 -48.24 30.94
C GLN A 616 -9.03 -49.09 31.19
N ASN A 617 -8.41 -49.59 30.12
CA ASN A 617 -7.25 -50.49 30.18
C ASN A 617 -7.54 -51.79 30.96
N THR A 618 -8.78 -52.28 30.81
CA THR A 618 -9.25 -53.55 31.33
C THR A 618 -9.10 -54.64 30.28
N ASP A 619 -9.35 -55.94 30.68
CA ASP A 619 -9.30 -57.07 29.74
C ASP A 619 -10.69 -57.29 29.14
N TRP A 620 -10.91 -56.87 27.90
CA TRP A 620 -12.19 -56.99 27.13
C TRP A 620 -12.74 -58.40 26.98
N LEU A 621 -12.15 -59.37 27.70
CA LEU A 621 -12.64 -60.77 27.81
C LEU A 621 -12.85 -61.17 29.27
N ASP A 622 -12.65 -60.29 30.25
CA ASP A 622 -12.79 -60.57 31.69
C ASP A 622 -13.55 -59.45 32.39
N ALA A 623 -14.79 -59.66 32.74
CA ALA A 623 -15.76 -58.70 33.24
C ALA A 623 -15.43 -58.10 34.64
N ASP A 624 -14.35 -58.47 35.28
CA ASP A 624 -13.86 -58.04 36.63
C ASP A 624 -12.33 -58.12 36.62
N SER A 625 -11.71 -57.11 35.96
CA SER A 625 -10.28 -57.12 35.61
C SER A 625 -9.32 -57.12 36.82
N ASP A 626 -9.77 -56.69 38.01
CA ASP A 626 -8.96 -56.65 39.22
C ASP A 626 -9.39 -57.65 40.33
N ASP A 627 -10.43 -58.48 40.04
CA ASP A 627 -10.93 -59.53 40.90
C ASP A 627 -11.47 -59.04 42.27
N ASP A 628 -12.03 -57.81 42.35
CA ASP A 628 -12.55 -57.25 43.61
C ASP A 628 -14.04 -57.55 43.88
N GLY A 629 -14.74 -58.01 42.85
CA GLY A 629 -16.15 -58.43 42.89
C GLY A 629 -17.13 -57.41 42.34
N LEU A 630 -16.64 -56.31 41.84
CA LEU A 630 -17.38 -55.37 41.00
C LEU A 630 -17.10 -55.68 39.50
N GLU A 631 -18.08 -55.54 38.62
CA GLU A 631 -17.86 -55.69 37.17
C GLU A 631 -17.26 -54.35 36.66
N ASP A 632 -16.23 -54.38 35.81
CA ASP A 632 -15.54 -53.20 35.26
C ASP A 632 -16.52 -52.13 34.77
N GLY A 633 -17.59 -52.55 34.05
CA GLY A 633 -18.62 -51.67 33.56
C GLY A 633 -19.50 -51.08 34.68
N ASP A 634 -19.71 -51.77 35.79
CA ASP A 634 -20.42 -51.22 36.95
C ASP A 634 -19.56 -50.23 37.69
N GLU A 635 -18.25 -50.45 37.79
CA GLU A 635 -17.30 -49.51 38.39
C GLU A 635 -17.23 -48.22 37.61
N VAL A 636 -17.06 -48.29 36.29
CA VAL A 636 -16.97 -47.07 35.42
C VAL A 636 -18.28 -46.30 35.33
N GLN A 637 -19.44 -47.00 35.26
CA GLN A 637 -20.71 -46.37 34.94
C GLN A 637 -21.61 -46.07 36.15
N ILE A 638 -21.45 -46.80 37.19
CA ILE A 638 -22.28 -46.72 38.40
C ILE A 638 -21.52 -46.19 39.57
N TYR A 639 -20.34 -46.75 39.81
CA TYR A 639 -19.56 -46.45 41.03
C TYR A 639 -18.50 -45.37 40.81
N PHE A 640 -18.06 -45.13 39.55
CA PHE A 640 -17.03 -44.19 39.16
C PHE A 640 -15.68 -44.51 39.83
N SER A 641 -15.42 -45.79 40.09
CA SER A 641 -14.16 -46.30 40.58
C SER A 641 -13.20 -46.70 39.44
N ASP A 642 -12.00 -47.12 39.76
CA ASP A 642 -10.98 -47.54 38.81
C ASP A 642 -11.02 -49.04 38.60
N PRO A 643 -11.52 -49.54 37.46
CA PRO A 643 -11.72 -50.98 37.23
C PRO A 643 -10.42 -51.79 37.07
N THR A 644 -9.28 -51.20 37.37
CA THR A 644 -7.96 -51.85 37.40
C THR A 644 -7.30 -51.82 38.77
N ALA A 645 -8.00 -51.33 39.77
CA ALA A 645 -7.45 -51.10 41.11
C ALA A 645 -8.45 -51.56 42.17
N TYR A 646 -8.19 -52.68 42.81
CA TYR A 646 -8.97 -53.29 43.90
C TYR A 646 -9.48 -52.24 44.90
N ASP A 647 -10.78 -52.04 44.99
CA ASP A 647 -11.45 -51.03 45.79
C ASP A 647 -11.73 -51.51 47.22
N PRO A 648 -11.02 -51.09 48.26
CA PRO A 648 -11.32 -51.44 49.64
C PRO A 648 -12.41 -50.50 50.22
N ASP A 649 -13.24 -51.04 51.13
CA ASP A 649 -14.05 -50.35 52.10
C ASP A 649 -13.29 -50.47 53.44
N GLU A 650 -12.45 -49.42 53.81
CA GLU A 650 -11.50 -49.52 54.90
C GLU A 650 -12.15 -49.46 56.31
N ASP A 651 -13.26 -48.75 56.49
CA ASP A 651 -13.95 -48.60 57.76
C ASP A 651 -15.21 -49.50 57.92
N LEU A 652 -15.59 -50.16 56.85
CA LEU A 652 -16.67 -51.16 56.77
C LEU A 652 -18.06 -50.58 57.08
N ASP A 653 -18.31 -49.36 56.70
CA ASP A 653 -19.64 -48.72 56.84
C ASP A 653 -20.60 -48.92 55.67
N GLY A 654 -20.11 -49.48 54.57
CA GLY A 654 -20.87 -49.88 53.37
C GLY A 654 -20.77 -48.91 52.22
N TYR A 655 -19.86 -47.92 52.29
CA TYR A 655 -19.47 -47.05 51.20
C TYR A 655 -18.01 -47.28 50.88
N TYR A 656 -17.66 -47.40 49.63
CA TYR A 656 -16.28 -47.57 49.18
C TYR A 656 -15.59 -46.21 49.10
N TRP A 657 -14.24 -46.17 49.14
CA TRP A 657 -13.40 -44.97 49.16
C TRP A 657 -13.78 -43.91 48.10
N PHE A 658 -14.38 -44.26 46.97
CA PHE A 658 -14.83 -43.36 45.89
C PHE A 658 -16.23 -42.78 46.14
N GLN A 659 -16.97 -43.32 47.08
CA GLN A 659 -18.28 -42.83 47.50
C GLN A 659 -18.21 -42.06 48.80
N ASP A 660 -17.18 -42.34 49.58
CA ASP A 660 -16.96 -41.83 50.90
C ASP A 660 -15.90 -40.75 50.90
N CYS A 661 -16.18 -39.60 51.48
CA CYS A 661 -15.22 -38.48 51.55
C CYS A 661 -14.16 -38.68 52.64
N ASP A 662 -14.28 -39.70 53.50
CA ASP A 662 -13.30 -40.06 54.54
C ASP A 662 -13.39 -41.55 54.93
N ASP A 663 -13.07 -42.42 53.99
CA ASP A 663 -13.12 -43.90 54.04
C ASP A 663 -12.33 -44.54 55.25
N GLU A 664 -11.78 -43.73 56.18
CA GLU A 664 -11.20 -44.11 57.45
C GLU A 664 -12.13 -43.79 58.64
N ASN A 665 -13.29 -43.14 58.41
CA ASN A 665 -14.12 -42.59 59.50
C ASN A 665 -15.63 -42.79 59.26
N PRO A 666 -16.27 -43.79 59.81
CA PRO A 666 -17.66 -44.13 59.57
C PRO A 666 -18.69 -43.08 60.05
N ASP A 667 -18.25 -41.96 60.60
CA ASP A 667 -19.08 -40.79 60.94
C ASP A 667 -19.09 -39.72 59.86
N ARG A 668 -18.54 -40.02 58.64
CA ARG A 668 -18.55 -39.14 57.46
C ARG A 668 -18.79 -39.98 56.23
N ASN A 669 -20.02 -40.01 55.76
CA ASN A 669 -20.39 -40.72 54.55
C ASN A 669 -21.69 -40.15 53.94
N PRO A 670 -22.02 -40.47 52.68
CA PRO A 670 -23.20 -39.92 51.96
C PRO A 670 -24.56 -40.19 52.61
N GLY A 671 -24.64 -40.86 53.68
CA GLY A 671 -25.85 -41.20 54.42
C GLY A 671 -26.08 -40.39 55.70
N LEU A 672 -25.26 -39.42 56.00
CA LEU A 672 -25.34 -38.58 57.21
C LEU A 672 -26.00 -37.23 56.97
N ASP A 673 -26.28 -36.43 58.01
CA ASP A 673 -26.78 -35.05 57.94
C ASP A 673 -25.68 -34.07 58.36
N GLU A 674 -25.63 -32.87 57.81
CA GLU A 674 -24.60 -31.85 58.06
C GLU A 674 -24.58 -31.30 59.50
N TRP A 675 -23.38 -30.94 59.98
CA TRP A 675 -23.11 -30.22 61.24
C TRP A 675 -22.35 -28.92 60.95
N LEU A 676 -22.75 -27.80 61.55
CA LEU A 676 -22.04 -26.51 61.32
C LEU A 676 -20.65 -26.55 61.98
N ASN A 677 -19.71 -27.11 61.31
CA ASN A 677 -18.37 -27.35 61.81
C ASN A 677 -17.26 -27.02 60.79
N GLY A 678 -17.64 -26.62 59.59
CA GLY A 678 -16.73 -26.30 58.48
C GLY A 678 -16.21 -27.53 57.75
N ILE A 679 -16.90 -28.68 57.90
CA ILE A 679 -16.56 -29.95 57.25
C ILE A 679 -17.81 -30.44 56.52
N ASP A 680 -17.66 -30.99 55.37
CA ASP A 680 -18.67 -31.73 54.62
C ASP A 680 -18.82 -33.13 55.26
N ASP A 681 -19.90 -33.33 56.02
CA ASP A 681 -20.10 -34.57 56.81
C ASP A 681 -20.94 -35.59 56.02
N ASP A 682 -21.74 -35.17 55.04
CA ASP A 682 -22.58 -36.03 54.24
C ASP A 682 -22.02 -36.26 52.81
N CYS A 683 -20.84 -35.75 52.51
CA CYS A 683 -20.07 -35.99 51.32
C CYS A 683 -20.78 -35.51 50.02
N ASP A 684 -21.57 -34.47 50.04
CA ASP A 684 -22.29 -33.95 48.86
C ASP A 684 -21.52 -32.81 48.15
N GLU A 685 -20.28 -32.52 48.52
CA GLU A 685 -19.42 -31.46 48.06
C GLU A 685 -19.80 -30.03 48.51
N SER A 686 -20.80 -29.91 49.37
CA SER A 686 -21.11 -28.66 50.04
C SER A 686 -20.52 -28.68 51.47
N ILE A 687 -20.48 -27.62 52.15
CA ILE A 687 -20.01 -27.56 53.55
C ILE A 687 -21.06 -26.74 54.31
N ASP A 688 -21.63 -27.35 55.34
CA ASP A 688 -22.63 -26.71 56.20
C ASP A 688 -23.83 -26.10 55.44
N GLU A 689 -24.27 -26.69 54.29
CA GLU A 689 -25.32 -26.08 53.44
C GLU A 689 -26.72 -26.09 54.06
N ASP A 690 -26.97 -26.97 55.00
CA ASP A 690 -28.22 -27.02 55.75
C ASP A 690 -28.43 -25.76 56.64
N PHE A 691 -27.34 -24.97 56.81
CA PHE A 691 -27.34 -23.71 57.55
C PHE A 691 -27.47 -22.46 56.63
N ILE A 692 -27.56 -22.65 55.33
CA ILE A 692 -27.69 -21.55 54.36
C ILE A 692 -29.03 -20.79 54.56
N GLY A 693 -28.90 -19.52 54.87
CA GLY A 693 -30.02 -18.61 55.02
C GLY A 693 -30.73 -18.62 56.38
N LEU A 694 -30.12 -19.24 57.37
CA LEU A 694 -30.50 -19.10 58.77
C LEU A 694 -29.87 -17.84 59.38
N ASP A 695 -30.59 -17.22 60.29
CA ASP A 695 -30.20 -16.08 61.12
C ASP A 695 -30.91 -16.31 62.45
N ARG A 696 -30.22 -16.94 63.39
CA ARG A 696 -30.81 -17.48 64.63
C ARG A 696 -30.96 -16.48 65.74
N ASP A 697 -30.05 -15.54 65.85
CA ASP A 697 -30.06 -14.46 66.86
C ASP A 697 -30.73 -13.21 66.36
N ARG A 698 -30.99 -13.11 65.03
CA ARG A 698 -31.80 -12.07 64.33
C ARG A 698 -31.19 -10.68 64.36
N ASP A 699 -29.94 -10.60 64.17
CA ASP A 699 -29.20 -9.36 64.11
C ASP A 699 -29.10 -8.83 62.68
N GLY A 700 -29.39 -9.67 61.68
CA GLY A 700 -29.40 -9.37 60.24
C GLY A 700 -28.21 -9.91 59.46
N LEU A 701 -27.26 -10.60 60.11
CA LEU A 701 -26.28 -11.47 59.50
C LEU A 701 -26.83 -12.89 59.41
N LEU A 702 -26.23 -13.73 58.61
CA LEU A 702 -26.63 -15.14 58.51
C LEU A 702 -25.63 -16.00 59.29
N ASP A 703 -26.11 -17.02 59.97
CA ASP A 703 -25.31 -17.95 60.79
C ASP A 703 -24.02 -18.40 60.10
N LEU A 704 -24.14 -18.76 58.79
CA LEU A 704 -23.00 -19.21 57.99
C LEU A 704 -22.03 -18.06 57.66
N ASP A 705 -22.55 -16.86 57.39
CA ASP A 705 -21.73 -15.68 57.07
C ASP A 705 -21.02 -15.18 58.35
N GLU A 706 -21.64 -15.29 59.50
CA GLU A 706 -21.05 -14.98 60.82
C GLU A 706 -19.90 -15.91 61.14
N PHE A 707 -20.13 -17.21 60.93
CA PHE A 707 -19.11 -18.23 61.17
C PHE A 707 -17.92 -18.14 60.24
N ILE A 708 -18.18 -17.93 58.90
CA ILE A 708 -17.11 -18.02 57.88
C ILE A 708 -16.47 -16.65 57.60
N LEU A 709 -17.29 -15.58 57.51
CA LEU A 709 -16.84 -14.29 56.97
C LEU A 709 -16.53 -13.26 58.02
N TYR A 710 -17.37 -13.20 59.09
CA TYR A 710 -17.31 -12.07 60.04
C TYR A 710 -16.64 -12.44 61.34
N GLY A 711 -16.70 -13.69 61.72
CA GLY A 711 -16.12 -14.19 62.98
C GLY A 711 -16.90 -13.74 64.21
N THR A 712 -18.16 -13.35 64.03
CA THR A 712 -19.11 -13.05 65.12
C THR A 712 -19.74 -14.33 65.63
N ASP A 713 -20.42 -14.25 66.81
CA ASP A 713 -21.09 -15.43 67.41
C ASP A 713 -22.52 -15.54 66.88
N TRP A 714 -22.78 -16.44 65.99
CA TRP A 714 -24.05 -16.72 65.32
C TRP A 714 -25.24 -17.04 66.23
N LEU A 715 -25.05 -16.92 67.53
CA LEU A 715 -26.05 -17.10 68.59
C LEU A 715 -26.17 -15.85 69.49
N ASP A 716 -25.35 -14.84 69.26
CA ASP A 716 -25.33 -13.59 70.06
C ASP A 716 -25.28 -12.36 69.15
N ALA A 717 -26.37 -11.68 69.02
CA ALA A 717 -26.62 -10.56 68.12
C ALA A 717 -25.81 -9.26 68.39
N ASP A 718 -24.87 -9.27 69.35
CA ASP A 718 -24.00 -8.16 69.76
C ASP A 718 -22.71 -8.74 70.34
N THR A 719 -21.88 -9.29 69.51
CA THR A 719 -20.71 -10.09 69.85
C THR A 719 -19.70 -9.39 70.77
N ASP A 720 -19.63 -8.06 70.77
CA ASP A 720 -18.71 -7.29 71.58
C ASP A 720 -19.39 -6.55 72.76
N ASP A 721 -20.71 -6.75 72.93
CA ASP A 721 -21.51 -6.22 74.07
C ASP A 721 -21.52 -4.68 74.15
N ASP A 722 -21.38 -3.95 73.02
CA ASP A 722 -21.34 -2.47 73.05
C ASP A 722 -22.72 -1.80 72.87
N GLY A 723 -23.75 -2.60 72.59
CA GLY A 723 -25.15 -2.19 72.44
C GLY A 723 -25.54 -1.83 71.04
N LEU A 724 -24.69 -2.08 70.05
CA LEU A 724 -25.04 -2.18 68.62
C LEU A 724 -25.11 -3.65 68.24
N GLN A 725 -25.98 -4.02 67.33
CA GLN A 725 -26.02 -5.38 66.83
C GLN A 725 -24.98 -5.55 65.71
N ASP A 726 -24.35 -6.71 65.57
CA ASP A 726 -23.30 -7.04 64.64
C ASP A 726 -23.69 -6.67 63.21
N GLY A 727 -24.88 -7.05 62.75
CA GLY A 727 -25.39 -6.71 61.44
C GLY A 727 -25.65 -5.22 61.25
N TYR A 728 -25.98 -4.47 62.30
CA TYR A 728 -26.14 -3.03 62.24
C TYR A 728 -24.76 -2.33 62.16
N GLU A 729 -23.78 -2.81 62.90
CA GLU A 729 -22.40 -2.30 62.84
C GLU A 729 -21.79 -2.49 61.48
N PHE A 730 -22.00 -3.64 60.89
CA PHE A 730 -21.58 -3.90 59.53
C PHE A 730 -22.21 -2.93 58.53
N PHE A 731 -23.48 -2.60 58.69
CA PHE A 731 -24.19 -1.61 57.87
C PHE A 731 -23.59 -0.21 57.99
N ILE A 732 -23.19 0.19 59.21
CA ILE A 732 -22.62 1.54 59.48
C ILE A 732 -21.08 1.54 59.34
N ASN A 733 -20.49 0.39 58.96
CA ASN A 733 -19.04 0.18 58.72
C ASN A 733 -18.19 0.40 59.99
N THR A 734 -18.69 -0.03 61.14
CA THR A 734 -17.94 -0.23 62.39
C THR A 734 -17.51 -1.71 62.49
N ASN A 735 -16.82 -2.12 63.54
CA ASN A 735 -16.27 -3.47 63.67
C ASN A 735 -16.98 -4.25 64.78
N PRO A 736 -17.85 -5.20 64.46
CA PRO A 736 -18.70 -5.91 65.43
C PRO A 736 -17.92 -6.82 66.45
N LEU A 737 -16.59 -6.80 66.42
CA LEU A 737 -15.75 -7.54 67.35
C LEU A 737 -15.00 -6.61 68.33
N PHE A 738 -15.23 -5.30 68.29
CA PHE A 738 -14.53 -4.32 69.10
C PHE A 738 -15.42 -3.12 69.45
N ALA A 739 -15.86 -3.02 70.69
CA ALA A 739 -16.76 -2.04 71.18
C ALA A 739 -16.46 -0.57 70.80
N ASP A 740 -17.38 0.05 70.11
CA ASP A 740 -17.32 1.43 69.62
C ASP A 740 -17.42 2.45 70.76
N LEU A 741 -16.31 3.04 71.09
CA LEU A 741 -16.22 3.97 72.22
C LEU A 741 -16.62 5.37 71.81
N ASP A 742 -17.36 6.10 72.72
CA ASP A 742 -17.52 7.53 72.76
C ASP A 742 -16.47 8.06 73.74
N ASN A 743 -15.35 8.58 73.20
CA ASN A 743 -14.13 8.81 73.98
C ASN A 743 -14.17 10.10 74.83
N ASP A 744 -14.99 11.08 74.45
CA ASP A 744 -15.15 12.33 75.19
C ASP A 744 -16.50 12.47 75.91
N GLY A 745 -17.41 11.51 75.72
CA GLY A 745 -18.64 11.35 76.50
C GLY A 745 -19.75 12.36 76.13
N ASP A 746 -19.75 12.87 74.92
CA ASP A 746 -20.75 13.87 74.49
C ASP A 746 -22.03 13.27 73.88
N GLY A 747 -22.05 11.97 73.69
CA GLY A 747 -23.16 11.18 73.18
C GLY A 747 -23.12 10.94 71.66
N VAL A 748 -22.01 11.25 71.00
CA VAL A 748 -21.74 10.92 69.58
C VAL A 748 -20.53 10.03 69.54
N ARG A 749 -20.64 8.87 68.93
CA ARG A 749 -19.54 7.90 68.85
C ARG A 749 -18.54 8.34 67.74
N TRP A 750 -17.29 7.88 67.87
CA TRP A 750 -16.12 8.28 67.07
C TRP A 750 -16.37 8.30 65.54
N PHE A 751 -17.17 7.40 65.00
CA PHE A 751 -17.43 7.32 63.53
C PHE A 751 -18.43 8.36 63.00
N ASN A 752 -19.14 9.05 63.90
CA ASN A 752 -20.04 10.19 63.61
C ASN A 752 -19.53 11.49 64.18
N ASP A 753 -18.43 11.46 64.92
CA ASP A 753 -17.79 12.62 65.52
C ASP A 753 -16.51 13.00 64.80
N CYS A 754 -16.39 14.24 64.41
CA CYS A 754 -15.20 14.71 63.69
C CYS A 754 -14.01 15.03 64.58
N ASP A 755 -14.18 15.06 65.88
CA ASP A 755 -13.12 15.09 66.90
C ASP A 755 -13.52 14.43 68.22
N ASP A 756 -13.61 13.12 68.26
CA ASP A 756 -13.96 12.22 69.34
C ASP A 756 -13.11 12.39 70.65
N ASN A 757 -12.35 13.46 70.77
CA ASN A 757 -11.59 13.83 71.94
C ASN A 757 -11.96 15.23 72.48
N ASP A 758 -12.90 15.92 71.83
CA ASP A 758 -13.35 17.28 72.25
C ASP A 758 -14.87 17.41 72.21
N SER A 759 -15.56 17.12 73.28
CA SER A 759 -17.00 17.19 73.47
C SER A 759 -17.64 18.56 73.15
N SER A 760 -16.85 19.48 72.64
CA SER A 760 -17.33 20.77 72.12
C SER A 760 -17.52 20.78 70.58
N ILE A 761 -17.07 19.73 69.87
CA ILE A 761 -17.16 19.54 68.43
C ILE A 761 -18.05 18.33 68.14
N THR A 762 -19.24 18.55 67.64
CA THR A 762 -20.23 17.47 67.41
C THR A 762 -21.23 17.88 66.34
N PRO A 763 -21.74 16.96 65.50
CA PRO A 763 -22.68 17.23 64.42
C PRO A 763 -23.96 18.02 64.78
N TYR A 764 -24.25 18.10 66.05
CA TYR A 764 -25.50 18.76 66.53
C TYR A 764 -25.30 20.18 67.09
N LYS A 765 -24.10 20.75 66.95
CA LYS A 765 -23.82 22.13 67.40
C LYS A 765 -23.89 23.14 66.30
N ALA A 766 -24.03 24.41 66.68
CA ALA A 766 -24.05 25.49 65.71
C ALA A 766 -22.63 25.94 65.39
N GLU A 767 -22.30 26.04 64.16
CA GLU A 767 -21.02 26.53 63.63
C GLU A 767 -20.64 27.92 64.20
N LEU A 768 -19.46 28.03 64.74
CA LEU A 768 -18.87 29.26 65.26
C LEU A 768 -17.78 29.78 64.31
N ARG A 769 -17.64 31.09 64.16
CA ARG A 769 -16.60 31.70 63.31
C ARG A 769 -15.22 31.70 63.98
N ASN A 770 -14.71 30.55 64.28
CA ASN A 770 -13.42 30.37 64.96
C ASN A 770 -12.36 29.68 64.08
N GLY A 771 -12.75 29.21 62.90
CA GLY A 771 -11.86 28.49 61.94
C GLY A 771 -11.73 26.99 62.26
N ILE A 772 -12.61 26.46 63.10
CA ILE A 772 -12.80 25.04 63.39
C ILE A 772 -14.18 24.65 62.87
N ASP A 773 -14.33 23.50 62.35
CA ASP A 773 -15.63 22.92 61.94
C ASP A 773 -16.29 22.34 63.20
N ASP A 774 -17.04 23.20 63.91
CA ASP A 774 -17.63 22.85 65.21
C ASP A 774 -18.84 21.90 65.08
N ASN A 775 -19.35 21.66 63.89
CA ASN A 775 -20.55 20.87 63.62
C ASN A 775 -20.40 19.77 62.57
N CYS A 776 -19.18 19.43 62.22
CA CYS A 776 -18.82 18.30 61.35
C CYS A 776 -19.51 18.35 59.95
N ASN A 777 -19.76 19.52 59.39
CA ASN A 777 -20.50 19.61 58.10
C ASN A 777 -19.68 20.03 56.89
N ASN A 778 -18.32 20.18 57.08
CA ASN A 778 -17.33 20.62 56.08
C ASN A 778 -17.71 21.92 55.38
#